data_1d83435d1f61dfdb34024ec0b07a9aa9
#
_entry.id   1d83435d1f61dfdb34024ec0b07a9aa9
#
_cell.length_a   1.000
_cell.length_b   1.000
_cell.length_c   1.000
_cell.angle_alpha   90.00
_cell.angle_beta   90.00
_cell.angle_gamma   90.00
#
_symmetry.space_group_name_H-M   'P 1'
#
loop_
_entity.id
_entity.type
_entity.pdbx_description
1 polymer ?
#
loop_
_entity_poly.entity_id
_entity_poly.type
_entity_poly.pdbx_seq_one_letter_code
_entity_poly.pdbx_strand_id
1 'polypeptide(L)'
;MPRVHQLKTNFVAGEFDPLLLSRSDIRHYYNAGERVRNAIVIPQGGVSIRPGSKFLWEVPAIPSGDGGGQSNVRLIEFKFNTEQTYLIALHHKTITIFRNDAVVATLVSPYSSDDLVASETAGGDLITSGIYWTQSKDTVLLFHENFPIKELKRDGSHTAWLIGDYALKNVPRYDFGETYTDPDEIGVNEVQEIEFPAPGSQGDWTAGDTFALLLEDEQSENIQFNTDADTMAANIQAALREMPNSSDTGITVTHGGASGAATTAVTFTVTFTGDDGERPWGSIYYTTISAEQVPTIDIIVTTKGQYPGEVVFSAERGYPRCGTFFQGRLWVAGTPSLPHWVWASRPGAPDDFNSDLFKDDYGIAVPADADDVPAFTAIYAGRHLQFFSRSGEFYVPVSDRSAITPGNVALRRTTSRGCKPGLRVFEVDGATHFVQRRGGALREMIFAEAEQAYQANNISLLSPHLMRDPVDFALRRSTSTTDADYEFMVNSDGTMTVFCTLRTQEVNAMTLWKTAGDYMAVGVVLEEVYFAVKREVDGADHTFIEKMDEDLTVDCGLTGGAGSSGTVAHLPETEIEHLLDGIIQQAVTSSDAGVVTFSRDAATDWQAGLRFAVPDDDYPNLIWLVKTLPIEVELPDGASLGRKRRVVNVSMRLHNTSALTMNGKVIPFQQFGENLLDQKVTPFTGVKHIRGLLGWNYDGSVVLGSDKSLKGTILGLSYAVSI
;
A
#
# COMPACT_ATOMS: atom_id res chain seq x y z
N MET A 1 38.93 23.02 34.90
CA MET A 1 37.61 22.77 34.36
C MET A 1 37.46 21.28 34.18
N PRO A 2 36.42 20.68 34.68
CA PRO A 2 36.17 19.23 34.48
C PRO A 2 36.03 18.91 32.99
N ARG A 3 36.58 17.81 32.57
CA ARG A 3 36.42 17.30 31.18
C ARG A 3 35.53 16.07 31.25
N VAL A 4 34.48 16.08 30.44
CA VAL A 4 33.59 14.95 30.26
C VAL A 4 33.90 14.34 28.90
N HIS A 5 34.07 13.01 28.91
CA HIS A 5 34.26 12.26 27.66
C HIS A 5 32.96 11.51 27.36
N GLN A 6 32.45 11.69 26.15
CA GLN A 6 31.28 10.99 25.66
C GLN A 6 31.67 10.11 24.47
N LEU A 7 31.17 8.89 24.48
CA LEU A 7 31.27 7.94 23.40
C LEU A 7 29.91 7.77 22.76
N LYS A 8 29.80 7.98 21.47
CA LYS A 8 28.63 7.71 20.64
C LYS A 8 28.98 6.60 19.66
N THR A 9 28.45 5.42 19.89
CA THR A 9 28.79 4.20 19.14
C THR A 9 27.95 3.98 17.89
N ASN A 10 26.80 4.63 17.81
CA ASN A 10 25.85 4.42 16.72
C ASN A 10 24.82 5.57 16.61
N PHE A 11 23.95 5.48 15.60
CA PHE A 11 22.83 6.39 15.32
C PHE A 11 21.50 5.64 15.08
N VAL A 12 21.35 4.45 15.70
CA VAL A 12 20.23 3.53 15.45
C VAL A 12 18.85 4.07 15.81
N ALA A 13 18.77 5.19 16.54
CA ALA A 13 17.52 5.88 16.83
C ALA A 13 17.21 7.05 15.87
N GLY A 14 18.07 7.29 14.87
CA GLY A 14 17.85 8.32 13.84
C GLY A 14 17.83 9.75 14.37
N GLU A 15 17.00 10.61 13.80
CA GLU A 15 16.80 11.99 14.24
C GLU A 15 15.79 12.03 15.40
N PHE A 16 16.12 12.79 16.44
CA PHE A 16 15.34 12.90 17.66
C PHE A 16 14.46 14.16 17.65
N ASP A 17 13.23 14.04 18.13
CA ASP A 17 12.31 15.17 18.17
C ASP A 17 12.82 16.29 19.06
N PRO A 18 12.77 17.55 18.61
CA PRO A 18 13.17 18.70 19.42
C PRO A 18 12.48 18.79 20.80
N LEU A 19 11.26 18.30 20.92
CA LEU A 19 10.53 18.28 22.20
C LEU A 19 11.12 17.28 23.20
N LEU A 20 11.93 16.33 22.74
CA LEU A 20 12.56 15.31 23.54
C LEU A 20 14.00 15.66 23.96
N LEU A 21 14.53 16.82 23.58
CA LEU A 21 15.93 17.20 23.81
C LEU A 21 16.35 17.21 25.29
N SER A 22 15.41 17.42 26.22
CA SER A 22 15.68 17.35 27.67
C SER A 22 15.53 15.96 28.27
N ARG A 23 15.14 14.95 27.48
CA ARG A 23 14.88 13.58 27.94
C ARG A 23 16.14 12.71 27.87
N SER A 24 17.19 13.15 28.52
CA SER A 24 18.46 12.38 28.66
C SER A 24 18.31 11.07 29.44
N ASP A 25 17.17 10.87 30.12
CA ASP A 25 16.77 9.64 30.80
C ASP A 25 16.38 8.50 29.83
N ILE A 26 16.02 8.82 28.58
CA ILE A 26 15.66 7.83 27.57
C ILE A 26 16.94 7.18 27.01
N ARG A 27 17.02 5.83 27.01
CA ARG A 27 18.14 5.06 26.47
C ARG A 27 18.52 5.49 25.03
N HIS A 28 17.51 5.76 24.19
CA HIS A 28 17.68 6.15 22.80
C HIS A 28 18.34 7.53 22.61
N TYR A 29 18.36 8.40 23.64
CA TYR A 29 19.00 9.71 23.58
C TYR A 29 20.46 9.63 23.12
N TYR A 30 21.21 8.67 23.66
CA TYR A 30 22.62 8.51 23.32
C TYR A 30 22.88 7.89 21.95
N ASN A 31 21.84 7.26 21.37
CA ASN A 31 21.90 6.58 20.06
C ASN A 31 21.21 7.37 18.95
N ALA A 32 20.75 8.60 19.21
CA ALA A 32 20.08 9.48 18.26
C ALA A 32 20.94 10.69 17.86
N GLY A 33 20.66 11.31 16.72
CA GLY A 33 21.11 12.64 16.34
C GLY A 33 20.07 13.70 16.65
N GLU A 34 20.46 14.96 16.86
CA GLU A 34 19.54 16.10 16.88
C GLU A 34 19.04 16.43 15.47
N ARG A 35 19.91 16.20 14.47
CA ARG A 35 19.60 16.29 13.03
C ARG A 35 20.31 15.14 12.32
N VAL A 36 19.59 14.47 11.42
CA VAL A 36 20.12 13.45 10.51
C VAL A 36 19.47 13.68 9.14
N ARG A 37 20.10 14.49 8.29
CA ARG A 37 19.50 15.03 7.08
C ARG A 37 20.28 14.64 5.82
N ASN A 38 19.57 14.29 4.74
CA ASN A 38 20.17 13.73 3.51
C ASN A 38 21.18 12.64 3.82
N ALA A 39 20.87 11.83 4.81
CA ALA A 39 21.70 10.74 5.30
C ALA A 39 20.84 9.49 5.51
N ILE A 40 21.47 8.34 5.47
CA ILE A 40 20.86 7.04 5.71
C ILE A 40 21.56 6.36 6.89
N VAL A 41 20.78 5.81 7.81
CA VAL A 41 21.33 4.98 8.88
C VAL A 41 21.50 3.56 8.35
N ILE A 42 22.72 3.03 8.47
CA ILE A 42 23.02 1.67 8.05
C ILE A 42 22.74 0.66 9.19
N PRO A 43 22.41 -0.60 8.87
CA PRO A 43 22.03 -1.61 9.87
C PRO A 43 23.05 -1.79 11.01
N GLN A 44 24.35 -1.59 10.70
CA GLN A 44 25.46 -1.67 11.68
C GLN A 44 25.55 -0.46 12.62
N GLY A 45 24.59 0.48 12.53
CA GLY A 45 24.48 1.63 13.41
C GLY A 45 25.24 2.87 12.98
N GLY A 46 26.00 2.83 11.90
CA GLY A 46 26.63 4.02 11.31
C GLY A 46 25.63 4.87 10.53
N VAL A 47 26.08 6.05 10.08
CA VAL A 47 25.32 6.93 9.22
C VAL A 47 26.16 7.31 8.00
N SER A 48 25.54 7.25 6.82
CA SER A 48 26.17 7.58 5.53
C SER A 48 25.37 8.67 4.83
N ILE A 49 26.01 9.41 3.92
CA ILE A 49 25.29 10.23 2.96
C ILE A 49 24.28 9.36 2.21
N ARG A 50 23.10 9.90 1.90
CA ARG A 50 22.11 9.17 1.09
C ARG A 50 22.65 8.88 -0.32
N PRO A 51 22.15 7.82 -0.97
CA PRO A 51 22.38 7.60 -2.39
C PRO A 51 21.86 8.75 -3.24
N GLY A 52 22.44 8.94 -4.43
CA GLY A 52 21.91 9.80 -5.47
C GLY A 52 20.78 9.13 -6.25
N SER A 53 20.34 9.79 -7.32
CA SER A 53 19.33 9.26 -8.22
C SER A 53 19.75 9.38 -9.68
N LYS A 54 19.45 8.35 -10.44
CA LYS A 54 19.67 8.27 -11.89
C LYS A 54 18.38 8.68 -12.61
N PHE A 55 18.48 9.58 -13.56
CA PHE A 55 17.38 9.91 -14.46
C PHE A 55 17.02 8.72 -15.34
N LEU A 56 15.72 8.42 -15.47
CA LEU A 56 15.21 7.39 -16.37
C LEU A 56 14.34 7.95 -17.48
N TRP A 57 13.36 8.78 -17.09
CA TRP A 57 12.34 9.22 -18.04
C TRP A 57 11.60 10.46 -17.54
N GLU A 58 11.09 11.25 -18.46
CA GLU A 58 10.28 12.44 -18.17
C GLU A 58 8.80 12.12 -18.32
N VAL A 59 8.00 12.44 -17.31
CA VAL A 59 6.54 12.32 -17.35
C VAL A 59 5.98 13.46 -18.19
N PRO A 60 5.18 13.19 -19.23
CA PRO A 60 4.56 14.24 -20.03
C PRO A 60 3.70 15.17 -19.19
N ALA A 61 3.82 16.47 -19.42
CA ALA A 61 2.95 17.47 -18.80
C ALA A 61 1.49 17.26 -19.25
N ILE A 62 0.56 17.67 -18.40
CA ILE A 62 -0.87 17.64 -18.70
C ILE A 62 -1.14 18.62 -19.85
N PRO A 63 -1.83 18.19 -20.93
CA PRO A 63 -2.19 19.08 -22.04
C PRO A 63 -3.01 20.29 -21.56
N SER A 64 -2.82 21.46 -22.17
CA SER A 64 -3.55 22.67 -21.80
C SER A 64 -5.07 22.52 -21.89
N GLY A 65 -5.56 21.64 -22.77
CA GLY A 65 -6.98 21.33 -22.92
C GLY A 65 -7.57 20.53 -21.72
N ASP A 66 -6.72 19.87 -20.94
CA ASP A 66 -7.07 19.08 -19.77
C ASP A 66 -6.67 19.78 -18.44
N GLY A 67 -6.39 21.06 -18.46
CA GLY A 67 -6.04 21.86 -17.29
C GLY A 67 -4.57 22.30 -17.23
N GLY A 68 -3.68 21.67 -17.94
CA GLY A 68 -2.24 21.98 -17.94
C GLY A 68 -1.53 21.60 -16.64
N GLY A 69 -0.22 21.87 -16.55
CA GLY A 69 0.59 21.62 -15.36
C GLY A 69 1.26 20.24 -15.33
N GLN A 70 1.80 19.87 -14.18
CA GLN A 70 2.45 18.57 -13.97
C GLN A 70 1.45 17.54 -13.46
N SER A 71 1.60 16.29 -13.92
CA SER A 71 0.78 15.18 -13.46
C SER A 71 1.23 14.66 -12.10
N ASN A 72 0.27 14.36 -11.22
CA ASN A 72 0.53 13.41 -10.15
C ASN A 72 0.95 12.07 -10.76
N VAL A 73 1.72 11.31 -10.01
CA VAL A 73 2.23 10.00 -10.43
C VAL A 73 1.96 8.99 -9.33
N ARG A 74 1.63 7.77 -9.75
CA ARG A 74 1.61 6.60 -8.86
C ARG A 74 2.54 5.53 -9.42
N LEU A 75 3.46 5.06 -8.60
CA LEU A 75 4.41 4.02 -8.96
C LEU A 75 3.97 2.67 -8.38
N ILE A 76 3.84 1.67 -9.22
CA ILE A 76 3.33 0.35 -8.86
C ILE A 76 4.36 -0.71 -9.23
N GLU A 77 4.69 -1.58 -8.27
CA GLU A 77 5.46 -2.80 -8.54
C GLU A 77 4.57 -3.81 -9.26
N PHE A 78 5.12 -4.42 -10.32
CA PHE A 78 4.57 -5.61 -10.93
C PHE A 78 5.63 -6.72 -10.93
N LYS A 79 5.34 -7.80 -10.21
CA LYS A 79 6.25 -8.93 -10.05
C LYS A 79 5.57 -10.22 -10.48
N PHE A 80 5.90 -10.70 -11.69
CA PHE A 80 5.45 -12.01 -12.13
C PHE A 80 6.31 -13.13 -11.50
N ASN A 81 7.61 -12.94 -11.51
CA ASN A 81 8.61 -13.75 -10.79
C ASN A 81 9.85 -12.87 -10.52
N THR A 82 10.92 -13.45 -9.96
CA THR A 82 12.14 -12.70 -9.63
C THR A 82 12.94 -12.19 -10.84
N GLU A 83 12.69 -12.72 -12.04
CA GLU A 83 13.38 -12.32 -13.28
C GLU A 83 12.51 -11.41 -14.16
N GLN A 84 11.21 -11.40 -13.93
CA GLN A 84 10.23 -10.66 -14.72
C GLN A 84 9.48 -9.68 -13.83
N THR A 85 10.10 -8.55 -13.62
CA THR A 85 9.60 -7.45 -12.82
C THR A 85 9.49 -6.21 -13.67
N TYR A 86 8.54 -5.36 -13.32
CA TYR A 86 8.25 -4.12 -14.04
C TYR A 86 7.91 -3.03 -13.04
N LEU A 87 8.25 -1.80 -13.39
CA LEU A 87 7.71 -0.61 -12.76
C LEU A 87 6.56 -0.09 -13.64
N ILE A 88 5.41 0.11 -13.06
CA ILE A 88 4.25 0.71 -13.71
C ILE A 88 4.11 2.13 -13.16
N ALA A 89 4.19 3.12 -14.02
CA ALA A 89 3.92 4.52 -13.69
C ALA A 89 2.56 4.93 -14.26
N LEU A 90 1.60 5.19 -13.37
CA LEU A 90 0.35 5.84 -13.73
C LEU A 90 0.55 7.34 -13.65
N HIS A 91 0.17 8.03 -14.71
CA HIS A 91 0.14 9.48 -14.79
C HIS A 91 -1.10 9.90 -15.59
N HIS A 92 -1.33 11.21 -15.75
CA HIS A 92 -2.56 11.72 -16.35
C HIS A 92 -2.99 10.94 -17.61
N LYS A 93 -4.12 10.23 -17.52
CA LYS A 93 -4.75 9.43 -18.59
C LYS A 93 -3.82 8.42 -19.28
N THR A 94 -2.72 8.04 -18.66
CA THR A 94 -1.70 7.19 -19.27
C THR A 94 -1.06 6.25 -18.25
N ILE A 95 -0.68 5.06 -18.71
CA ILE A 95 0.13 4.08 -17.97
C ILE A 95 1.39 3.84 -18.77
N THR A 96 2.54 4.10 -18.17
CA THR A 96 3.86 3.79 -18.75
C THR A 96 4.51 2.64 -17.98
N ILE A 97 4.98 1.63 -18.69
CA ILE A 97 5.54 0.42 -18.11
C ILE A 97 7.02 0.36 -18.43
N PHE A 98 7.82 0.17 -17.39
CA PHE A 98 9.27 0.06 -17.49
C PHE A 98 9.73 -1.35 -17.17
N ARG A 99 10.78 -1.77 -17.86
CA ARG A 99 11.55 -2.98 -17.56
C ARG A 99 13.03 -2.70 -17.79
N ASN A 100 13.87 -3.06 -16.83
CA ASN A 100 15.32 -2.81 -16.90
C ASN A 100 15.64 -1.35 -17.24
N ASP A 101 15.02 -0.42 -16.53
CA ASP A 101 15.20 1.04 -16.68
C ASP A 101 14.76 1.62 -18.03
N ALA A 102 14.05 0.87 -18.87
CA ALA A 102 13.56 1.32 -20.17
C ALA A 102 12.05 1.17 -20.32
N VAL A 103 11.40 2.09 -21.01
CA VAL A 103 9.97 2.02 -21.36
C VAL A 103 9.75 0.85 -22.31
N VAL A 104 8.84 -0.06 -21.98
CA VAL A 104 8.48 -1.23 -22.80
C VAL A 104 7.07 -1.14 -23.36
N ALA A 105 6.16 -0.42 -22.71
CA ALA A 105 4.79 -0.22 -23.19
C ALA A 105 4.21 1.09 -22.64
N THR A 106 3.25 1.64 -23.39
CA THR A 106 2.43 2.78 -22.97
C THR A 106 0.99 2.51 -23.34
N LEU A 107 0.06 2.73 -22.39
CA LEU A 107 -1.38 2.47 -22.55
C LEU A 107 -2.18 3.71 -22.18
N VAL A 108 -3.37 3.85 -22.77
CA VAL A 108 -4.33 4.87 -22.35
C VAL A 108 -5.02 4.41 -21.06
N SER A 109 -5.14 5.31 -20.08
CA SER A 109 -5.77 5.08 -18.79
C SER A 109 -7.02 5.95 -18.64
N PRO A 110 -8.07 5.50 -17.96
CA PRO A 110 -9.22 6.35 -17.64
C PRO A 110 -8.93 7.39 -16.57
N TYR A 111 -7.89 7.19 -15.76
CA TYR A 111 -7.62 8.00 -14.57
C TYR A 111 -6.94 9.33 -14.93
N SER A 112 -7.51 10.43 -14.44
CA SER A 112 -6.88 11.75 -14.49
C SER A 112 -5.78 11.88 -13.43
N SER A 113 -5.03 12.98 -13.46
CA SER A 113 -4.01 13.28 -12.44
C SER A 113 -4.58 13.29 -11.01
N ASP A 114 -5.80 13.81 -10.84
CA ASP A 114 -6.42 13.98 -9.54
C ASP A 114 -6.96 12.67 -8.97
N ASP A 115 -7.24 11.67 -9.82
CA ASP A 115 -7.68 10.35 -9.40
C ASP A 115 -6.55 9.48 -8.81
N LEU A 116 -5.29 9.83 -9.07
CA LEU A 116 -4.15 8.99 -8.72
C LEU A 116 -3.79 9.05 -7.23
N VAL A 117 -4.06 10.17 -6.57
CA VAL A 117 -3.68 10.42 -5.18
C VAL A 117 -4.91 10.76 -4.35
N ALA A 118 -4.88 10.39 -3.07
CA ALA A 118 -5.96 10.72 -2.16
C ALA A 118 -6.07 12.23 -1.95
N SER A 119 -7.29 12.74 -1.89
CA SER A 119 -7.55 14.13 -1.59
C SER A 119 -8.73 14.29 -0.62
N GLU A 120 -8.68 15.35 0.19
CA GLU A 120 -9.70 15.67 1.18
C GLU A 120 -10.15 17.13 1.03
N THR A 121 -11.39 17.43 1.44
CA THR A 121 -11.86 18.81 1.57
C THR A 121 -11.12 19.53 2.69
N ALA A 122 -11.20 20.87 2.74
CA ALA A 122 -10.68 21.65 3.87
C ALA A 122 -11.32 21.26 5.23
N GLY A 123 -12.51 20.65 5.22
CA GLY A 123 -13.17 20.08 6.38
C GLY A 123 -12.70 18.69 6.78
N GLY A 124 -11.88 18.05 5.93
CA GLY A 124 -11.35 16.70 6.14
C GLY A 124 -12.28 15.59 5.64
N ASP A 125 -13.25 15.92 4.77
CA ASP A 125 -14.05 14.90 4.09
C ASP A 125 -13.28 14.34 2.90
N LEU A 126 -13.35 13.03 2.70
CA LEU A 126 -12.66 12.35 1.60
C LEU A 126 -13.32 12.72 0.27
N ILE A 127 -12.56 13.32 -0.65
CA ILE A 127 -12.96 13.57 -2.03
C ILE A 127 -12.67 12.34 -2.86
N THR A 128 -11.43 11.83 -2.81
CA THR A 128 -11.02 10.59 -3.42
C THR A 128 -10.00 9.85 -2.55
N SER A 129 -10.06 8.53 -2.55
CA SER A 129 -9.06 7.66 -1.89
C SER A 129 -7.80 7.44 -2.72
N GLY A 130 -7.80 7.92 -3.98
CA GLY A 130 -6.74 7.63 -4.93
C GLY A 130 -6.75 6.18 -5.41
N ILE A 131 -5.79 5.83 -6.23
CA ILE A 131 -5.66 4.46 -6.78
C ILE A 131 -5.14 3.50 -5.70
N TYR A 132 -5.89 2.42 -5.47
CA TYR A 132 -5.46 1.24 -4.74
C TYR A 132 -5.28 0.05 -5.69
N TRP A 133 -4.39 -0.88 -5.37
CA TRP A 133 -4.13 -2.01 -6.27
C TRP A 133 -3.75 -3.29 -5.53
N THR A 134 -4.05 -4.41 -6.17
CA THR A 134 -3.57 -5.73 -5.77
C THR A 134 -3.15 -6.52 -7.00
N GLN A 135 -2.19 -7.41 -6.84
CA GLN A 135 -1.71 -8.24 -7.95
C GLN A 135 -2.03 -9.72 -7.70
N SER A 136 -2.43 -10.40 -8.76
CA SER A 136 -2.50 -11.85 -8.81
C SER A 136 -1.87 -12.34 -10.11
N LYS A 137 -0.77 -13.09 -10.01
CA LYS A 137 -0.01 -13.62 -11.16
C LYS A 137 0.39 -12.51 -12.14
N ASP A 138 -0.15 -12.52 -13.36
CA ASP A 138 0.13 -11.60 -14.46
C ASP A 138 -0.90 -10.46 -14.60
N THR A 139 -1.75 -10.29 -13.61
CA THR A 139 -2.81 -9.28 -13.59
C THR A 139 -2.73 -8.42 -12.33
N VAL A 140 -2.79 -7.10 -12.50
CA VAL A 140 -3.02 -6.12 -11.43
C VAL A 140 -4.46 -5.65 -11.51
N LEU A 141 -5.17 -5.69 -10.40
CA LEU A 141 -6.48 -5.05 -10.27
C LEU A 141 -6.28 -3.67 -9.68
N LEU A 142 -6.88 -2.67 -10.32
CA LEU A 142 -6.87 -1.27 -9.90
C LEU A 142 -8.25 -0.90 -9.37
N PHE A 143 -8.29 -0.32 -8.19
CA PHE A 143 -9.51 0.09 -7.47
C PHE A 143 -9.56 1.60 -7.35
N HIS A 144 -10.73 2.16 -7.60
CA HIS A 144 -11.03 3.56 -7.38
C HIS A 144 -12.55 3.74 -7.27
N GLU A 145 -13.02 4.57 -6.34
CA GLU A 145 -14.45 4.74 -6.06
C GLU A 145 -15.31 5.23 -7.22
N ASN A 146 -14.72 5.93 -8.20
CA ASN A 146 -15.43 6.51 -9.34
C ASN A 146 -15.35 5.67 -10.61
N PHE A 147 -14.59 4.58 -10.62
CA PHE A 147 -14.36 3.76 -11.80
C PHE A 147 -14.61 2.27 -11.52
N PRO A 148 -15.15 1.51 -12.49
CA PRO A 148 -15.16 0.06 -12.40
C PRO A 148 -13.76 -0.49 -12.11
N ILE A 149 -13.69 -1.62 -11.39
CA ILE A 149 -12.41 -2.30 -11.16
C ILE A 149 -11.75 -2.56 -12.50
N LYS A 150 -10.53 -2.07 -12.70
CA LYS A 150 -9.76 -2.29 -13.93
C LYS A 150 -8.77 -3.41 -13.73
N GLU A 151 -8.62 -4.24 -14.77
CA GLU A 151 -7.52 -5.20 -14.87
C GLU A 151 -6.44 -4.66 -15.80
N LEU A 152 -5.20 -4.61 -15.31
CA LEU A 152 -4.01 -4.37 -16.11
C LEU A 152 -3.25 -5.69 -16.22
N LYS A 153 -3.17 -6.23 -17.41
CA LYS A 153 -2.68 -7.58 -17.67
C LYS A 153 -1.56 -7.58 -18.69
N ARG A 154 -0.53 -8.40 -18.41
CA ARG A 154 0.50 -8.70 -19.40
C ARG A 154 0.04 -9.81 -20.34
N ASP A 155 0.05 -9.56 -21.64
CA ASP A 155 -0.43 -10.49 -22.67
C ASP A 155 0.74 -11.15 -23.41
N GLY A 156 1.28 -12.21 -22.81
CA GLY A 156 2.25 -13.13 -23.41
C GLY A 156 3.65 -12.58 -23.66
N SER A 157 3.86 -11.28 -23.84
CA SER A 157 5.17 -10.67 -24.08
C SER A 157 5.47 -9.51 -23.12
N HIS A 158 6.74 -9.07 -23.09
CA HIS A 158 7.14 -7.94 -22.26
C HIS A 158 6.57 -6.60 -22.72
N THR A 159 6.20 -6.49 -23.99
CA THR A 159 5.70 -5.25 -24.63
C THR A 159 4.19 -5.27 -24.84
N ALA A 160 3.52 -6.42 -24.68
CA ALA A 160 2.08 -6.53 -24.85
C ALA A 160 1.37 -6.46 -23.51
N TRP A 161 0.60 -5.40 -23.34
CA TRP A 161 -0.18 -5.13 -22.14
C TRP A 161 -1.58 -4.69 -22.51
N LEU A 162 -2.54 -5.06 -21.71
CA LEU A 162 -3.95 -4.72 -21.88
C LEU A 162 -4.49 -4.12 -20.59
N ILE A 163 -5.32 -3.11 -20.74
CA ILE A 163 -6.15 -2.56 -19.66
C ILE A 163 -7.62 -2.67 -20.07
N GLY A 164 -8.46 -3.14 -19.17
CA GLY A 164 -9.90 -3.29 -19.40
C GLY A 164 -10.68 -3.30 -18.09
N ASP A 165 -12.01 -3.40 -18.21
CA ASP A 165 -12.85 -3.60 -17.03
C ASP A 165 -12.75 -5.05 -16.59
N TYR A 166 -12.56 -5.25 -15.27
CA TYR A 166 -12.64 -6.58 -14.68
C TYR A 166 -14.10 -6.99 -14.59
N ALA A 167 -14.50 -7.97 -15.43
CA ALA A 167 -15.89 -8.37 -15.57
C ALA A 167 -16.38 -9.14 -14.33
N LEU A 168 -17.08 -8.43 -13.45
CA LEU A 168 -17.72 -9.03 -12.28
C LEU A 168 -19.02 -9.73 -12.65
N LYS A 169 -19.33 -10.82 -11.96
CA LYS A 169 -20.55 -11.60 -12.08
C LYS A 169 -21.31 -11.59 -10.76
N ASN A 170 -22.64 -11.66 -10.84
CA ASN A 170 -23.53 -11.80 -9.69
C ASN A 170 -23.20 -10.80 -8.58
N VAL A 171 -22.98 -9.52 -8.95
CA VAL A 171 -22.71 -8.46 -7.98
C VAL A 171 -23.93 -8.31 -7.07
N PRO A 172 -23.74 -8.27 -5.73
CA PRO A 172 -24.85 -8.17 -4.79
C PRO A 172 -25.70 -6.91 -5.00
N ARG A 173 -26.97 -6.99 -4.62
CA ARG A 173 -27.90 -5.88 -4.60
C ARG A 173 -28.09 -5.38 -3.19
N TYR A 174 -28.46 -4.11 -3.04
CA TYR A 174 -28.75 -3.51 -1.77
C TYR A 174 -29.98 -2.59 -1.90
N ASP A 175 -30.92 -2.75 -0.98
CA ASP A 175 -32.09 -1.87 -0.89
C ASP A 175 -31.73 -0.59 -0.15
N PHE A 176 -31.61 0.51 -0.90
CA PHE A 176 -31.35 1.84 -0.33
C PHE A 176 -32.60 2.52 0.24
N GLY A 177 -33.74 1.83 0.27
CA GLY A 177 -35.01 2.35 0.80
C GLY A 177 -35.70 3.30 -0.16
N GLU A 178 -35.39 3.24 -1.45
CA GLU A 178 -35.99 4.03 -2.51
C GLU A 178 -37.17 3.28 -3.18
N THR A 179 -38.00 3.99 -3.94
CA THR A 179 -39.04 3.36 -4.75
C THR A 179 -38.46 3.05 -6.13
N TYR A 180 -38.19 1.79 -6.38
CA TYR A 180 -37.62 1.31 -7.64
C TYR A 180 -38.69 1.25 -8.73
N THR A 181 -38.37 1.75 -9.90
CA THR A 181 -39.22 1.72 -11.09
C THR A 181 -38.58 0.95 -12.24
N ASP A 182 -37.27 0.71 -12.18
CA ASP A 182 -36.56 -0.13 -13.14
C ASP A 182 -36.94 -1.61 -12.87
N PRO A 183 -37.38 -2.36 -13.91
CA PRO A 183 -37.68 -3.79 -13.77
C PRO A 183 -36.53 -4.62 -13.22
N ASP A 184 -35.28 -4.19 -13.44
CA ASP A 184 -34.08 -4.89 -12.95
C ASP A 184 -33.81 -4.61 -11.46
N GLU A 185 -34.49 -3.65 -10.85
CA GLU A 185 -34.33 -3.25 -9.44
C GLU A 185 -35.49 -3.70 -8.55
N ILE A 186 -36.59 -4.11 -9.17
CA ILE A 186 -37.77 -4.63 -8.46
C ILE A 186 -37.49 -6.06 -8.04
N GLY A 187 -37.90 -6.42 -6.80
CA GLY A 187 -37.83 -7.78 -6.32
C GLY A 187 -38.66 -8.74 -7.17
N VAL A 188 -38.13 -9.93 -7.40
CA VAL A 188 -38.79 -10.96 -8.19
C VAL A 188 -38.97 -12.22 -7.36
N ASN A 189 -40.18 -12.72 -7.30
CA ASN A 189 -40.48 -13.99 -6.65
C ASN A 189 -39.92 -15.14 -7.46
N GLU A 190 -39.25 -16.09 -6.82
CA GLU A 190 -38.78 -17.29 -7.48
C GLU A 190 -39.95 -18.24 -7.78
N VAL A 191 -39.89 -18.88 -8.95
CA VAL A 191 -40.82 -19.88 -9.39
C VAL A 191 -40.05 -21.12 -9.83
N GLN A 192 -40.42 -22.28 -9.23
CA GLN A 192 -39.86 -23.57 -9.59
C GLN A 192 -40.99 -24.52 -10.00
N GLU A 193 -40.74 -25.35 -10.96
CA GLU A 193 -41.72 -26.35 -11.42
C GLU A 193 -41.23 -27.75 -11.08
N ILE A 194 -42.14 -28.54 -10.53
CA ILE A 194 -41.93 -29.94 -10.16
C ILE A 194 -42.86 -30.78 -11.08
N GLU A 195 -42.28 -31.51 -12.03
CA GLU A 195 -43.04 -32.33 -12.97
C GLU A 195 -43.00 -33.79 -12.56
N PHE A 196 -44.18 -34.36 -12.36
CA PHE A 196 -44.35 -35.78 -12.16
C PHE A 196 -44.77 -36.45 -13.50
N PRO A 197 -44.14 -37.59 -13.85
CA PRO A 197 -44.46 -38.30 -15.09
C PRO A 197 -45.90 -38.79 -15.11
N ALA A 198 -46.43 -39.05 -16.32
CA ALA A 198 -47.78 -39.57 -16.47
C ALA A 198 -47.95 -40.97 -15.80
N PRO A 199 -49.03 -41.20 -15.10
CA PRO A 199 -49.34 -42.56 -14.51
C PRO A 199 -49.34 -43.65 -15.57
N GLY A 200 -48.71 -44.77 -15.26
CA GLY A 200 -48.63 -45.95 -16.16
C GLY A 200 -47.35 -46.02 -17.00
N SER A 201 -46.44 -45.09 -16.85
CA SER A 201 -45.09 -45.14 -17.42
C SER A 201 -44.16 -46.02 -16.57
N GLN A 202 -43.08 -46.56 -17.15
CA GLN A 202 -42.15 -47.39 -16.38
C GLN A 202 -41.36 -46.53 -15.37
N GLY A 203 -41.52 -46.79 -14.08
CA GLY A 203 -40.95 -46.01 -13.00
C GLY A 203 -41.88 -44.92 -12.44
N ASP A 204 -43.22 -45.17 -12.54
CA ASP A 204 -44.23 -44.23 -12.04
C ASP A 204 -44.36 -44.21 -10.54
N TRP A 205 -44.82 -43.06 -10.03
CA TRP A 205 -45.27 -42.92 -8.67
C TRP A 205 -46.62 -43.57 -8.46
N THR A 206 -46.78 -44.39 -7.41
CA THR A 206 -48.01 -45.04 -7.04
C THR A 206 -48.53 -44.49 -5.71
N ALA A 207 -49.89 -44.59 -5.52
CA ALA A 207 -50.47 -44.14 -4.26
C ALA A 207 -49.90 -44.96 -3.10
N GLY A 208 -49.22 -44.24 -2.16
CA GLY A 208 -48.51 -44.84 -1.04
C GLY A 208 -47.01 -44.70 -1.08
N ASP A 209 -46.42 -44.39 -2.24
CA ASP A 209 -45.04 -44.01 -2.35
C ASP A 209 -44.78 -42.72 -1.57
N THR A 210 -43.60 -42.64 -0.98
CA THR A 210 -43.19 -41.45 -0.19
C THR A 210 -41.85 -40.90 -0.65
N PHE A 211 -41.77 -39.60 -0.68
CA PHE A 211 -40.55 -38.85 -0.97
C PHE A 211 -40.43 -37.66 -0.02
N ALA A 212 -39.27 -37.03 -0.01
CA ALA A 212 -39.06 -35.77 0.64
C ALA A 212 -38.43 -34.78 -0.33
N LEU A 213 -38.71 -33.52 -0.14
CA LEU A 213 -38.07 -32.40 -0.87
C LEU A 213 -36.93 -31.85 -0.05
N LEU A 214 -35.88 -31.45 -0.74
CA LEU A 214 -34.75 -30.77 -0.16
C LEU A 214 -34.69 -29.35 -0.78
N LEU A 215 -34.67 -28.36 0.06
CA LEU A 215 -34.54 -26.97 -0.32
C LEU A 215 -33.37 -26.36 0.46
N GLU A 216 -32.32 -25.96 -0.24
CA GLU A 216 -31.04 -25.60 0.35
C GLU A 216 -30.47 -26.80 1.14
N ASP A 217 -30.22 -26.65 2.43
CA ASP A 217 -29.68 -27.74 3.28
C ASP A 217 -30.74 -28.39 4.19
N GLU A 218 -32.00 -28.01 4.01
CA GLU A 218 -33.12 -28.52 4.79
C GLU A 218 -33.95 -29.57 4.02
N GLN A 219 -34.46 -30.55 4.74
CA GLN A 219 -35.30 -31.61 4.18
C GLN A 219 -36.70 -31.49 4.77
N SER A 220 -37.72 -31.59 3.90
CA SER A 220 -39.11 -31.63 4.31
C SER A 220 -39.49 -32.92 5.09
N GLU A 221 -40.58 -32.89 5.79
CA GLU A 221 -41.29 -34.10 6.21
C GLU A 221 -41.61 -35.00 4.99
N ASN A 222 -41.86 -36.26 5.24
CA ASN A 222 -42.17 -37.24 4.20
C ASN A 222 -43.54 -36.93 3.54
N ILE A 223 -43.52 -36.71 2.24
CA ILE A 223 -44.70 -36.45 1.42
C ILE A 223 -45.20 -37.77 0.83
N GLN A 224 -46.43 -38.12 1.10
CA GLN A 224 -47.07 -39.27 0.46
C GLN A 224 -47.61 -38.87 -0.91
N PHE A 225 -47.22 -39.61 -1.94
CA PHE A 225 -47.74 -39.40 -3.29
C PHE A 225 -49.23 -39.63 -3.36
N ASN A 226 -49.95 -38.72 -4.00
CA ASN A 226 -51.37 -38.79 -4.25
C ASN A 226 -51.66 -38.54 -5.74
N THR A 227 -52.51 -39.36 -6.34
CA THR A 227 -52.92 -39.21 -7.73
C THR A 227 -53.89 -38.04 -7.96
N ASP A 228 -54.53 -37.54 -6.91
CA ASP A 228 -55.35 -36.34 -6.96
C ASP A 228 -54.43 -35.10 -6.90
N ALA A 229 -54.42 -34.28 -7.97
CA ALA A 229 -53.50 -33.17 -8.14
C ALA A 229 -53.72 -32.03 -7.12
N ASP A 230 -54.97 -31.77 -6.73
CA ASP A 230 -55.29 -30.76 -5.70
C ASP A 230 -54.69 -31.16 -4.34
N THR A 231 -54.89 -32.44 -3.98
CA THR A 231 -54.35 -33.00 -2.73
C THR A 231 -52.83 -33.03 -2.74
N MET A 232 -52.26 -33.38 -3.88
CA MET A 232 -50.79 -33.43 -4.02
C MET A 232 -50.15 -32.05 -3.91
N ALA A 233 -50.73 -31.03 -4.55
CA ALA A 233 -50.28 -29.64 -4.43
C ALA A 233 -50.32 -29.16 -2.97
N ALA A 234 -51.41 -29.48 -2.25
CA ALA A 234 -51.55 -29.15 -0.84
C ALA A 234 -50.51 -29.85 0.04
N ASN A 235 -50.19 -31.13 -0.25
CA ASN A 235 -49.17 -31.89 0.47
C ASN A 235 -47.75 -31.28 0.26
N ILE A 236 -47.39 -30.96 -1.00
CA ILE A 236 -46.12 -30.31 -1.34
C ILE A 236 -46.03 -28.95 -0.63
N GLN A 237 -47.10 -28.15 -0.70
CA GLN A 237 -47.14 -26.85 -0.06
C GLN A 237 -46.96 -26.90 1.45
N ALA A 238 -47.68 -27.82 2.11
CA ALA A 238 -47.56 -28.00 3.55
C ALA A 238 -46.13 -28.41 3.95
N ALA A 239 -45.57 -29.39 3.25
CA ALA A 239 -44.23 -29.89 3.54
C ALA A 239 -43.14 -28.84 3.33
N LEU A 240 -43.26 -27.99 2.30
CA LEU A 240 -42.31 -26.90 2.07
C LEU A 240 -42.44 -25.77 3.11
N ARG A 241 -43.67 -25.48 3.55
CA ARG A 241 -43.93 -24.45 4.57
C ARG A 241 -43.48 -24.83 5.98
N GLU A 242 -43.41 -26.12 6.28
CA GLU A 242 -42.99 -26.66 7.57
C GLU A 242 -41.44 -26.74 7.71
N MET A 243 -40.68 -26.45 6.63
CA MET A 243 -39.23 -26.45 6.69
C MET A 243 -38.71 -25.29 7.56
N PRO A 244 -37.61 -25.51 8.32
CA PRO A 244 -37.05 -24.46 9.20
C PRO A 244 -36.58 -23.18 8.48
N ASN A 245 -36.27 -23.28 7.18
CA ASN A 245 -35.76 -22.19 6.34
C ASN A 245 -36.88 -21.49 5.54
N SER A 246 -38.15 -21.83 5.71
CA SER A 246 -39.29 -21.21 5.05
C SER A 246 -40.30 -20.66 6.05
N SER A 247 -41.20 -19.80 5.59
CA SER A 247 -42.30 -19.27 6.39
C SER A 247 -43.62 -20.04 6.19
N ASP A 248 -44.47 -20.02 7.20
CA ASP A 248 -45.78 -20.73 7.20
C ASP A 248 -46.72 -20.29 6.06
N THR A 249 -46.47 -19.11 5.46
CA THR A 249 -47.35 -18.52 4.43
C THR A 249 -46.63 -18.15 3.15
N GLY A 250 -45.29 -18.24 3.11
CA GLY A 250 -44.47 -17.72 2.04
C GLY A 250 -44.40 -18.57 0.78
N ILE A 251 -44.94 -19.78 0.77
CA ILE A 251 -44.88 -20.67 -0.39
C ILE A 251 -46.27 -20.99 -0.87
N THR A 252 -46.51 -20.87 -2.17
CA THR A 252 -47.76 -21.28 -2.82
C THR A 252 -47.47 -22.30 -3.89
N VAL A 253 -48.24 -23.43 -3.85
CA VAL A 253 -48.11 -24.48 -4.87
C VAL A 253 -49.43 -24.60 -5.64
N THR A 254 -49.31 -24.47 -6.95
CA THR A 254 -50.43 -24.64 -7.89
C THR A 254 -50.09 -25.77 -8.86
N HIS A 255 -51.05 -26.30 -9.59
CA HIS A 255 -50.82 -27.33 -10.61
C HIS A 255 -51.46 -26.99 -11.95
N GLY A 256 -50.87 -27.49 -13.03
CA GLY A 256 -51.48 -27.46 -14.36
C GLY A 256 -52.43 -28.62 -14.56
N GLY A 257 -53.58 -28.39 -15.20
CA GLY A 257 -54.56 -29.44 -15.53
C GLY A 257 -55.86 -29.29 -14.78
N ALA A 258 -56.78 -30.28 -15.00
CA ALA A 258 -58.07 -30.31 -14.31
C ALA A 258 -57.92 -30.86 -12.89
N SER A 259 -58.77 -30.38 -11.96
CA SER A 259 -58.85 -30.93 -10.60
C SER A 259 -59.22 -32.38 -10.63
N GLY A 260 -58.65 -33.19 -9.71
CA GLY A 260 -58.90 -34.59 -9.56
C GLY A 260 -57.75 -35.49 -10.04
N ALA A 261 -58.09 -36.80 -10.26
CA ALA A 261 -57.04 -37.78 -10.57
C ALA A 261 -56.36 -37.53 -11.92
N ALA A 262 -55.06 -37.39 -11.87
CA ALA A 262 -54.23 -37.13 -13.04
C ALA A 262 -54.10 -38.35 -13.93
N THR A 263 -54.32 -38.20 -15.23
CA THR A 263 -54.13 -39.23 -16.27
C THR A 263 -52.92 -38.88 -17.21
N THR A 264 -52.31 -37.74 -17.04
CA THR A 264 -51.18 -37.26 -17.77
C THR A 264 -50.10 -36.74 -16.81
N ALA A 265 -48.92 -36.43 -17.28
CA ALA A 265 -47.90 -35.73 -16.49
C ALA A 265 -48.49 -34.45 -15.84
N VAL A 266 -48.14 -34.19 -14.59
CA VAL A 266 -48.62 -33.03 -13.84
C VAL A 266 -47.42 -32.19 -13.39
N THR A 267 -47.49 -30.92 -13.73
CA THR A 267 -46.53 -29.96 -13.28
C THR A 267 -47.10 -29.17 -12.11
N PHE A 268 -46.37 -29.15 -11.00
CA PHE A 268 -46.67 -28.32 -9.82
C PHE A 268 -45.77 -27.11 -9.84
N THR A 269 -46.39 -25.93 -9.85
CA THR A 269 -45.66 -24.65 -9.84
C THR A 269 -45.56 -24.16 -8.40
N VAL A 270 -44.35 -24.14 -7.89
CA VAL A 270 -43.99 -23.61 -6.56
C VAL A 270 -43.59 -22.16 -6.71
N THR A 271 -44.32 -21.24 -6.11
CA THR A 271 -44.06 -19.82 -6.11
C THR A 271 -43.73 -19.38 -4.69
N PHE A 272 -42.57 -18.75 -4.52
CA PHE A 272 -42.13 -18.16 -3.27
C PHE A 272 -42.67 -16.75 -3.16
N THR A 273 -43.38 -16.40 -2.10
CA THR A 273 -44.06 -15.11 -1.92
C THR A 273 -44.00 -14.63 -0.47
N GLY A 274 -44.45 -13.41 -0.20
CA GLY A 274 -44.43 -12.84 1.16
C GLY A 274 -43.02 -12.80 1.77
N ASP A 275 -42.85 -13.33 2.97
CA ASP A 275 -41.55 -13.36 3.67
C ASP A 275 -40.50 -14.25 2.98
N ASP A 276 -40.96 -15.17 2.13
CA ASP A 276 -40.10 -16.03 1.29
C ASP A 276 -39.94 -15.51 -0.14
N GLY A 277 -40.65 -14.44 -0.49
CA GLY A 277 -40.62 -13.81 -1.80
C GLY A 277 -39.43 -12.91 -2.04
N GLU A 278 -39.31 -12.43 -3.27
CA GLU A 278 -38.33 -11.43 -3.70
C GLU A 278 -36.88 -11.77 -3.30
N ARG A 279 -36.54 -13.02 -3.34
CA ARG A 279 -35.17 -13.51 -3.08
C ARG A 279 -34.87 -14.76 -3.93
N PRO A 280 -33.61 -15.00 -4.28
CA PRO A 280 -33.21 -16.23 -4.89
C PRO A 280 -33.26 -17.39 -3.87
N TRP A 281 -33.73 -18.53 -4.33
CA TRP A 281 -33.70 -19.77 -3.61
C TRP A 281 -32.78 -20.80 -4.30
N GLY A 282 -32.32 -21.79 -3.55
CA GLY A 282 -31.67 -22.96 -4.11
C GLY A 282 -32.68 -23.79 -4.90
N SER A 283 -32.23 -24.50 -5.92
CA SER A 283 -33.11 -25.46 -6.60
C SER A 283 -33.67 -26.51 -5.64
N ILE A 284 -34.95 -26.80 -5.75
CA ILE A 284 -35.54 -27.89 -5.01
C ILE A 284 -34.97 -29.19 -5.57
N TYR A 285 -34.67 -30.13 -4.70
CA TYR A 285 -34.30 -31.50 -5.05
C TYR A 285 -35.27 -32.45 -4.36
N TYR A 286 -35.27 -33.72 -4.75
CA TYR A 286 -36.07 -34.73 -4.07
C TYR A 286 -35.24 -35.96 -3.70
N THR A 287 -35.72 -36.68 -2.69
CA THR A 287 -35.20 -37.99 -2.31
C THR A 287 -36.34 -38.97 -2.14
N THR A 288 -36.24 -40.13 -2.75
CA THR A 288 -37.22 -41.19 -2.60
C THR A 288 -37.03 -41.87 -1.25
N ILE A 289 -38.09 -41.92 -0.44
CA ILE A 289 -38.07 -42.54 0.89
C ILE A 289 -38.56 -43.98 0.81
N SER A 290 -39.70 -44.22 0.14
CA SER A 290 -40.27 -45.56 -0.07
C SER A 290 -41.03 -45.56 -1.38
N ALA A 291 -40.64 -46.43 -2.31
CA ALA A 291 -41.36 -46.69 -3.56
C ALA A 291 -41.03 -48.10 -4.06
N GLU A 292 -41.95 -48.72 -4.78
CA GLU A 292 -41.71 -50.05 -5.40
C GLU A 292 -40.66 -50.00 -6.53
N GLN A 293 -40.58 -48.86 -7.21
CA GLN A 293 -39.55 -48.52 -8.21
C GLN A 293 -38.95 -47.16 -7.86
N VAL A 294 -37.87 -46.75 -8.51
CA VAL A 294 -37.28 -45.42 -8.31
C VAL A 294 -37.92 -44.46 -9.33
N PRO A 295 -38.97 -43.69 -8.92
CA PRO A 295 -39.63 -42.76 -9.81
C PRO A 295 -38.73 -41.54 -10.08
N THR A 296 -38.93 -40.90 -11.23
CA THR A 296 -38.22 -39.68 -11.61
C THR A 296 -39.16 -38.49 -11.45
N ILE A 297 -38.65 -37.40 -10.91
CA ILE A 297 -39.31 -36.09 -10.85
C ILE A 297 -38.34 -35.10 -11.52
N ASP A 298 -38.84 -34.36 -12.50
CA ASP A 298 -38.07 -33.28 -13.10
C ASP A 298 -38.38 -31.97 -12.37
N ILE A 299 -37.32 -31.25 -11.96
CA ILE A 299 -37.45 -29.98 -11.22
C ILE A 299 -36.65 -28.91 -11.95
N ILE A 300 -37.33 -27.84 -12.33
CA ILE A 300 -36.73 -26.72 -13.08
C ILE A 300 -37.07 -25.38 -12.42
N VAL A 301 -36.09 -24.50 -12.34
CA VAL A 301 -36.32 -23.10 -11.98
C VAL A 301 -36.78 -22.35 -13.23
N THR A 302 -38.04 -21.93 -13.26
CA THR A 302 -38.65 -21.20 -14.40
C THR A 302 -38.48 -19.70 -14.27
N THR A 303 -38.47 -19.17 -13.05
CA THR A 303 -38.17 -17.78 -12.75
C THR A 303 -37.20 -17.72 -11.59
N LYS A 304 -36.02 -17.15 -11.77
CA LYS A 304 -35.09 -16.98 -10.68
C LYS A 304 -35.52 -15.77 -9.83
N GLY A 305 -35.55 -15.97 -8.52
CA GLY A 305 -35.81 -14.89 -7.56
C GLY A 305 -34.71 -13.83 -7.56
N GLN A 306 -35.10 -12.65 -7.17
CA GLN A 306 -34.17 -11.51 -7.09
C GLN A 306 -34.53 -10.63 -5.91
N TYR A 307 -33.51 -10.20 -5.14
CA TYR A 307 -33.68 -9.18 -4.12
C TYR A 307 -34.02 -7.82 -4.76
N PRO A 308 -34.91 -7.03 -4.13
CA PRO A 308 -35.11 -5.64 -4.54
C PRO A 308 -33.84 -4.82 -4.28
N GLY A 309 -33.66 -3.76 -5.04
CA GLY A 309 -32.55 -2.83 -4.84
C GLY A 309 -31.61 -2.74 -6.01
N GLU A 310 -30.65 -1.84 -5.87
CA GLU A 310 -29.65 -1.52 -6.88
C GLU A 310 -28.39 -2.36 -6.73
N VAL A 311 -27.68 -2.55 -7.82
CA VAL A 311 -26.34 -3.18 -7.81
C VAL A 311 -25.38 -2.32 -7.00
N VAL A 312 -24.70 -2.91 -6.01
CA VAL A 312 -23.83 -2.17 -5.08
C VAL A 312 -22.60 -1.54 -5.74
N PHE A 313 -22.18 -2.01 -6.94
CA PHE A 313 -21.06 -1.44 -7.70
C PHE A 313 -21.57 -0.87 -9.01
N SER A 314 -21.85 0.42 -9.03
CA SER A 314 -22.39 1.13 -10.18
C SER A 314 -21.82 2.55 -10.27
N ALA A 315 -22.04 3.22 -11.39
CA ALA A 315 -21.63 4.62 -11.55
C ALA A 315 -22.35 5.56 -10.58
N GLU A 316 -23.57 5.21 -10.14
CA GLU A 316 -24.38 5.99 -9.23
C GLU A 316 -24.02 5.73 -7.76
N ARG A 317 -23.80 4.48 -7.38
CA ARG A 317 -23.50 4.08 -6.00
C ARG A 317 -22.01 3.99 -5.69
N GLY A 318 -21.17 4.11 -6.73
CA GLY A 318 -19.70 4.05 -6.66
C GLY A 318 -19.17 2.62 -6.72
N TYR A 319 -17.85 2.51 -6.68
CA TYR A 319 -17.10 1.26 -6.78
C TYR A 319 -16.23 1.03 -5.56
N PRO A 320 -15.73 -0.19 -5.33
CA PRO A 320 -14.84 -0.48 -4.20
C PRO A 320 -13.55 0.35 -4.23
N ARG A 321 -13.19 0.90 -3.06
CA ARG A 321 -11.97 1.69 -2.88
C ARG A 321 -10.70 0.86 -2.79
N CYS A 322 -10.80 -0.36 -2.28
CA CYS A 322 -9.66 -1.24 -2.07
C CYS A 322 -10.04 -2.71 -2.21
N GLY A 323 -9.05 -3.54 -2.47
CA GLY A 323 -9.24 -4.98 -2.58
C GLY A 323 -7.94 -5.77 -2.42
N THR A 324 -8.07 -7.04 -2.04
CA THR A 324 -6.95 -7.98 -1.90
C THR A 324 -7.42 -9.42 -2.10
N PHE A 325 -6.47 -10.31 -2.41
CA PHE A 325 -6.73 -11.75 -2.46
C PHE A 325 -6.40 -12.40 -1.11
N PHE A 326 -7.36 -13.14 -0.56
CA PHE A 326 -7.16 -13.89 0.66
C PHE A 326 -8.00 -15.18 0.67
N GLN A 327 -7.40 -16.31 1.04
CA GLN A 327 -8.04 -17.65 1.08
C GLN A 327 -8.82 -18.00 -0.21
N GLY A 328 -8.24 -17.67 -1.39
CA GLY A 328 -8.83 -18.01 -2.68
C GLY A 328 -10.02 -17.15 -3.11
N ARG A 329 -10.33 -16.07 -2.37
CA ARG A 329 -11.37 -15.09 -2.67
C ARG A 329 -10.75 -13.74 -3.01
N LEU A 330 -11.40 -12.96 -3.87
CA LEU A 330 -11.16 -11.53 -4.00
C LEU A 330 -12.02 -10.80 -2.99
N TRP A 331 -11.39 -10.09 -2.06
CA TRP A 331 -12.04 -9.24 -1.08
C TRP A 331 -11.98 -7.80 -1.53
N VAL A 332 -13.11 -7.10 -1.44
CA VAL A 332 -13.21 -5.66 -1.77
C VAL A 332 -13.99 -4.95 -0.66
N ALA A 333 -13.71 -3.67 -0.46
CA ALA A 333 -14.36 -2.92 0.61
C ALA A 333 -14.56 -1.45 0.27
N GLY A 334 -15.59 -0.89 0.88
CA GLY A 334 -15.87 0.54 0.93
C GLY A 334 -16.24 1.13 -0.43
N THR A 335 -17.54 1.30 -0.68
CA THR A 335 -18.01 2.17 -1.77
C THR A 335 -18.41 3.53 -1.20
N PRO A 336 -18.57 4.57 -2.01
CA PRO A 336 -19.14 5.85 -1.54
C PRO A 336 -20.47 5.71 -0.82
N SER A 337 -21.38 4.90 -1.35
CA SER A 337 -22.73 4.70 -0.77
C SER A 337 -22.74 3.75 0.42
N LEU A 338 -21.85 2.74 0.45
CA LEU A 338 -21.74 1.74 1.50
C LEU A 338 -20.29 1.67 2.03
N PRO A 339 -19.79 2.73 2.71
CA PRO A 339 -18.37 2.85 3.06
C PRO A 339 -17.90 1.83 4.10
N HIS A 340 -18.81 1.24 4.87
CA HIS A 340 -18.55 0.28 5.94
C HIS A 340 -18.80 -1.19 5.54
N TRP A 341 -19.12 -1.44 4.28
CA TRP A 341 -19.36 -2.78 3.78
C TRP A 341 -18.12 -3.43 3.20
N VAL A 342 -18.08 -4.75 3.32
CA VAL A 342 -17.05 -5.63 2.79
C VAL A 342 -17.72 -6.73 2.00
N TRP A 343 -17.17 -7.04 0.83
CA TRP A 343 -17.63 -8.11 -0.04
C TRP A 343 -16.49 -9.04 -0.38
N ALA A 344 -16.81 -10.33 -0.55
CA ALA A 344 -15.84 -11.30 -1.07
C ALA A 344 -16.46 -12.17 -2.15
N SER A 345 -15.68 -12.50 -3.15
CA SER A 345 -16.06 -13.42 -4.21
C SER A 345 -16.20 -14.86 -3.69
N ARG A 346 -16.76 -15.73 -4.52
CA ARG A 346 -16.72 -17.18 -4.30
C ARG A 346 -15.28 -17.71 -4.29
N PRO A 347 -14.99 -18.79 -3.53
CA PRO A 347 -13.65 -19.39 -3.53
C PRO A 347 -13.28 -19.91 -4.91
N GLY A 348 -12.09 -19.52 -5.40
CA GLY A 348 -11.59 -19.95 -6.71
C GLY A 348 -12.24 -19.28 -7.92
N ALA A 349 -13.23 -18.40 -7.71
CA ALA A 349 -13.90 -17.61 -8.74
C ALA A 349 -13.89 -16.13 -8.33
N PRO A 350 -12.76 -15.42 -8.53
CA PRO A 350 -12.58 -14.05 -8.02
C PRO A 350 -13.47 -13.01 -8.73
N ASP A 351 -14.10 -13.38 -9.82
CA ASP A 351 -15.05 -12.57 -10.58
C ASP A 351 -16.51 -12.79 -10.18
N ASP A 352 -16.83 -13.81 -9.35
CA ASP A 352 -18.20 -14.19 -8.97
C ASP A 352 -18.50 -13.78 -7.52
N PHE A 353 -19.36 -12.79 -7.34
CA PHE A 353 -19.77 -12.24 -6.05
C PHE A 353 -21.15 -12.73 -5.60
N ASN A 354 -21.61 -13.89 -6.13
CA ASN A 354 -22.89 -14.45 -5.73
C ASN A 354 -22.92 -14.71 -4.21
N SER A 355 -23.69 -13.92 -3.49
CA SER A 355 -23.95 -14.01 -2.05
C SER A 355 -25.42 -14.38 -1.74
N ASP A 356 -26.16 -14.86 -2.75
CA ASP A 356 -27.59 -15.12 -2.64
C ASP A 356 -27.93 -16.19 -1.59
N LEU A 357 -27.00 -17.14 -1.37
CA LEU A 357 -27.21 -18.22 -0.40
C LEU A 357 -26.12 -18.22 0.68
N PHE A 358 -26.50 -18.61 1.89
CA PHE A 358 -25.58 -18.72 3.04
C PHE A 358 -24.82 -20.06 3.06
N LYS A 359 -24.25 -20.47 1.91
CA LYS A 359 -23.42 -21.67 1.82
C LYS A 359 -21.93 -21.32 1.88
N ASP A 360 -21.12 -22.24 2.37
CA ASP A 360 -19.67 -22.02 2.58
C ASP A 360 -18.90 -21.63 1.32
N ASP A 361 -19.39 -22.03 0.13
CA ASP A 361 -18.78 -21.74 -1.17
C ASP A 361 -19.38 -20.51 -1.87
N TYR A 362 -20.30 -19.78 -1.23
CA TYR A 362 -20.89 -18.56 -1.75
C TYR A 362 -20.06 -17.32 -1.41
N GLY A 363 -20.39 -16.21 -2.09
CA GLY A 363 -19.81 -14.90 -1.81
C GLY A 363 -20.20 -14.39 -0.43
N ILE A 364 -19.51 -13.37 0.03
CA ILE A 364 -19.72 -12.75 1.33
C ILE A 364 -20.09 -11.28 1.11
N ALA A 365 -21.11 -10.80 1.82
CA ALA A 365 -21.50 -9.40 1.86
C ALA A 365 -21.89 -9.06 3.30
N VAL A 366 -21.01 -8.32 4.01
CA VAL A 366 -21.22 -8.01 5.43
C VAL A 366 -20.84 -6.56 5.75
N PRO A 367 -21.61 -5.86 6.58
CA PRO A 367 -21.22 -4.59 7.13
C PRO A 367 -20.23 -4.77 8.29
N ALA A 368 -19.42 -3.75 8.56
CA ALA A 368 -18.70 -3.66 9.82
C ALA A 368 -19.66 -3.24 10.94
N ASP A 369 -19.68 -4.02 12.02
CA ASP A 369 -20.40 -3.66 13.24
C ASP A 369 -19.54 -2.70 14.07
N ALA A 370 -19.88 -1.42 14.06
CA ALA A 370 -19.17 -0.36 14.78
C ALA A 370 -20.12 0.79 15.14
N ASP A 371 -19.79 1.52 16.24
CA ASP A 371 -20.57 2.68 16.70
C ASP A 371 -20.57 3.86 15.72
N ASP A 372 -19.59 3.89 14.80
CA ASP A 372 -19.46 4.87 13.73
C ASP A 372 -19.47 4.15 12.35
N VAL A 373 -19.67 4.91 11.27
CA VAL A 373 -19.61 4.36 9.91
C VAL A 373 -18.16 4.42 9.41
N PRO A 374 -17.39 3.31 9.51
CA PRO A 374 -16.01 3.32 9.06
C PRO A 374 -15.95 3.33 7.52
N ALA A 375 -15.23 4.29 6.95
CA ALA A 375 -14.94 4.28 5.53
C ALA A 375 -13.64 3.48 5.28
N PHE A 376 -13.77 2.28 4.75
CA PHE A 376 -12.61 1.44 4.42
C PHE A 376 -11.85 2.02 3.24
N THR A 377 -10.53 2.08 3.37
CA THR A 377 -9.62 2.64 2.37
C THR A 377 -8.43 1.71 2.05
N ALA A 378 -8.15 0.72 2.89
CA ALA A 378 -7.13 -0.27 2.63
C ALA A 378 -7.49 -1.64 3.23
N ILE A 379 -7.03 -2.71 2.60
CA ILE A 379 -7.16 -4.09 3.04
C ILE A 379 -5.78 -4.74 2.99
N TYR A 380 -5.46 -5.53 4.00
CA TYR A 380 -4.22 -6.28 4.02
C TYR A 380 -4.45 -7.75 4.34
N ALA A 381 -3.90 -8.64 3.50
CA ALA A 381 -3.91 -10.08 3.66
C ALA A 381 -2.64 -10.52 4.39
N GLY A 382 -2.67 -10.54 5.72
CA GLY A 382 -1.58 -11.00 6.58
C GLY A 382 -1.92 -12.34 7.24
N ARG A 383 -1.52 -12.51 8.51
CA ARG A 383 -1.93 -13.65 9.34
C ARG A 383 -3.47 -13.74 9.41
N HIS A 384 -4.13 -12.62 9.63
CA HIS A 384 -5.57 -12.44 9.48
C HIS A 384 -5.83 -11.45 8.36
N LEU A 385 -7.05 -11.47 7.84
CA LEU A 385 -7.52 -10.43 6.94
C LEU A 385 -7.79 -9.16 7.77
N GLN A 386 -7.12 -8.07 7.40
CA GLN A 386 -7.15 -6.78 8.10
C GLN A 386 -7.78 -5.73 7.20
N PHE A 387 -8.60 -4.87 7.81
CA PHE A 387 -9.26 -3.76 7.12
C PHE A 387 -8.92 -2.46 7.84
N PHE A 388 -8.54 -1.47 7.06
CA PHE A 388 -8.15 -0.16 7.56
C PHE A 388 -9.14 0.88 7.11
N SER A 389 -9.69 1.61 8.09
CA SER A 389 -10.60 2.71 7.84
C SER A 389 -10.04 4.02 8.40
N ARG A 390 -10.72 5.12 8.08
CA ARG A 390 -10.36 6.44 8.61
C ARG A 390 -10.63 6.57 10.12
N SER A 391 -11.46 5.71 10.71
CA SER A 391 -11.86 5.77 12.12
C SER A 391 -11.23 4.67 12.98
N GLY A 392 -10.75 3.59 12.38
CA GLY A 392 -10.16 2.47 13.11
C GLY A 392 -9.74 1.31 12.22
N GLU A 393 -9.13 0.32 12.86
CA GLU A 393 -8.61 -0.88 12.25
C GLU A 393 -9.44 -2.09 12.69
N PHE A 394 -9.76 -2.97 11.73
CA PHE A 394 -10.58 -4.16 11.90
C PHE A 394 -9.83 -5.39 11.42
N TYR A 395 -10.24 -6.55 11.90
CA TYR A 395 -9.75 -7.82 11.38
C TYR A 395 -10.85 -8.88 11.45
N VAL A 396 -10.69 -9.97 10.69
CA VAL A 396 -11.56 -11.14 10.76
C VAL A 396 -10.91 -12.17 11.70
N PRO A 397 -11.48 -12.43 12.88
CA PRO A 397 -10.90 -13.29 13.91
C PRO A 397 -11.19 -14.78 13.63
N VAL A 398 -10.65 -15.32 12.55
CA VAL A 398 -10.78 -16.74 12.20
C VAL A 398 -9.45 -17.43 12.49
N SER A 399 -9.51 -18.65 13.01
CA SER A 399 -8.29 -19.41 13.30
C SER A 399 -7.53 -19.71 12.01
N ASP A 400 -6.20 -19.79 12.09
CA ASP A 400 -5.29 -20.02 10.95
C ASP A 400 -5.64 -21.28 10.11
N ARG A 401 -6.48 -22.15 10.62
CA ARG A 401 -6.89 -23.41 9.99
C ARG A 401 -8.33 -23.43 9.47
N SER A 402 -9.09 -22.37 9.71
CA SER A 402 -10.49 -22.27 9.31
C SER A 402 -10.63 -21.39 8.09
N ALA A 403 -11.41 -21.82 7.11
CA ALA A 403 -11.78 -20.96 6.00
C ALA A 403 -12.78 -19.89 6.46
N ILE A 404 -12.70 -18.72 5.87
CA ILE A 404 -13.71 -17.67 6.05
C ILE A 404 -14.89 -17.99 5.16
N THR A 405 -16.08 -18.14 5.77
CA THR A 405 -17.34 -18.46 5.11
C THR A 405 -18.42 -17.43 5.44
N PRO A 406 -19.51 -17.35 4.70
CA PRO A 406 -20.62 -16.46 5.04
C PRO A 406 -21.15 -16.66 6.48
N GLY A 407 -21.11 -17.90 7.00
CA GLY A 407 -21.61 -18.23 8.33
C GLY A 407 -20.67 -17.90 9.49
N ASN A 408 -19.38 -17.65 9.24
CA ASN A 408 -18.39 -17.41 10.32
C ASN A 408 -17.66 -16.07 10.20
N VAL A 409 -17.90 -15.30 9.16
CA VAL A 409 -17.27 -13.99 8.97
C VAL A 409 -17.79 -12.98 9.99
N ALA A 410 -16.87 -12.29 10.67
CA ALA A 410 -17.19 -11.17 11.54
C ALA A 410 -16.05 -10.17 11.49
N LEU A 411 -16.36 -8.89 11.27
CA LEU A 411 -15.36 -7.81 11.34
C LEU A 411 -15.30 -7.27 12.76
N ARG A 412 -14.18 -7.46 13.44
CA ARG A 412 -13.96 -6.94 14.79
C ARG A 412 -13.05 -5.74 14.76
N ARG A 413 -13.51 -4.64 15.33
CA ARG A 413 -12.67 -3.46 15.59
C ARG A 413 -11.64 -3.81 16.66
N THR A 414 -10.38 -3.53 16.38
CA THR A 414 -9.28 -3.80 17.31
C THR A 414 -8.64 -2.54 17.84
N THR A 415 -8.46 -1.53 17.01
CA THR A 415 -7.92 -0.22 17.40
C THR A 415 -8.70 0.93 16.75
N SER A 416 -8.58 2.14 17.33
CA SER A 416 -9.30 3.34 16.89
C SER A 416 -8.30 4.46 16.53
N ARG A 417 -7.28 4.14 15.73
CA ARG A 417 -6.26 5.12 15.32
C ARG A 417 -6.58 5.78 14.00
N GLY A 418 -7.21 5.02 13.11
CA GLY A 418 -7.51 5.41 11.75
C GLY A 418 -6.27 5.40 10.84
N CYS A 419 -6.45 4.94 9.62
CA CYS A 419 -5.43 4.90 8.58
C CYS A 419 -5.61 6.08 7.62
N LYS A 420 -4.50 6.62 7.12
CA LYS A 420 -4.52 7.69 6.12
C LYS A 420 -4.93 7.11 4.76
N PRO A 421 -5.96 7.69 4.08
CA PRO A 421 -6.36 7.25 2.73
C PRO A 421 -5.23 7.40 1.71
N GLY A 422 -5.26 6.57 0.67
CA GLY A 422 -4.30 6.61 -0.45
C GLY A 422 -2.93 6.02 -0.14
N LEU A 423 -2.64 5.69 1.11
CA LEU A 423 -1.40 5.02 1.50
C LEU A 423 -1.62 3.52 1.60
N ARG A 424 -0.62 2.78 1.14
CA ARG A 424 -0.59 1.33 1.32
C ARG A 424 -0.19 0.96 2.74
N VAL A 425 -0.53 -0.25 3.13
CA VAL A 425 -0.07 -0.88 4.36
C VAL A 425 0.88 -2.02 4.01
N PHE A 426 1.91 -2.23 4.81
CA PHE A 426 2.93 -3.22 4.57
C PHE A 426 3.16 -4.07 5.82
N GLU A 427 3.54 -5.32 5.62
CA GLU A 427 4.04 -6.16 6.69
C GLU A 427 5.56 -6.05 6.80
N VAL A 428 6.03 -5.85 8.02
CA VAL A 428 7.45 -5.86 8.40
C VAL A 428 7.59 -6.74 9.63
N ASP A 429 8.36 -7.82 9.53
CA ASP A 429 8.61 -8.76 10.63
C ASP A 429 7.34 -9.27 11.35
N GLY A 430 6.28 -9.58 10.60
CA GLY A 430 5.02 -10.11 11.12
C GLY A 430 4.08 -9.09 11.77
N ALA A 431 4.40 -7.81 11.68
CA ALA A 431 3.51 -6.70 12.06
C ALA A 431 3.12 -5.88 10.83
N THR A 432 1.96 -5.28 10.85
CA THR A 432 1.48 -4.43 9.76
C THR A 432 1.76 -2.97 10.07
N HIS A 433 2.53 -2.29 9.20
CA HIS A 433 2.84 -0.87 9.33
C HIS A 433 1.85 -0.04 8.52
N PHE A 434 1.34 1.02 9.11
CA PHE A 434 0.41 1.96 8.47
C PHE A 434 0.61 3.39 9.01
N VAL A 435 0.30 4.37 8.18
CA VAL A 435 0.33 5.77 8.57
C VAL A 435 -1.01 6.16 9.19
N GLN A 436 -0.98 6.74 10.39
CA GLN A 436 -2.17 7.19 11.09
C GLN A 436 -2.89 8.30 10.29
N ARG A 437 -4.23 8.37 10.40
CA ARG A 437 -5.14 9.23 9.63
C ARG A 437 -4.64 10.64 9.33
N ARG A 438 -4.03 11.34 10.29
CA ARG A 438 -3.53 12.72 10.13
C ARG A 438 -2.07 12.81 9.69
N GLY A 439 -1.47 11.73 9.21
CA GLY A 439 -0.09 11.72 8.73
C GLY A 439 0.99 11.87 9.82
N GLY A 440 0.63 12.13 11.08
CA GLY A 440 1.59 12.48 12.14
C GLY A 440 2.26 11.32 12.85
N ALA A 441 1.98 10.06 12.47
CA ALA A 441 2.60 8.90 13.08
C ALA A 441 2.60 7.68 12.16
N LEU A 442 3.70 6.95 12.16
CA LEU A 442 3.80 5.60 11.63
C LEU A 442 3.49 4.62 12.77
N ARG A 443 2.55 3.72 12.50
CA ARG A 443 2.09 2.74 13.47
C ARG A 443 2.39 1.32 13.03
N GLU A 444 2.67 0.51 14.03
CA GLU A 444 2.88 -0.91 13.91
C GLU A 444 1.71 -1.67 14.54
N MET A 445 0.97 -2.42 13.75
CA MET A 445 -0.13 -3.27 14.21
C MET A 445 0.36 -4.71 14.35
N ILE A 446 0.54 -5.14 15.60
CA ILE A 446 1.07 -6.46 15.96
C ILE A 446 0.02 -7.26 16.73
N PHE A 447 -0.10 -8.56 16.42
CA PHE A 447 -1.02 -9.44 17.14
C PHE A 447 -0.44 -9.88 18.48
N ALA A 448 -1.14 -9.55 19.58
CA ALA A 448 -0.77 -9.93 20.92
C ALA A 448 -1.49 -11.24 21.31
N GLU A 449 -0.77 -12.35 21.33
CA GLU A 449 -1.32 -13.68 21.61
C GLU A 449 -2.00 -13.76 23.00
N ALA A 450 -1.47 -13.06 24.00
CA ALA A 450 -2.02 -13.05 25.35
C ALA A 450 -3.39 -12.36 25.42
N GLU A 451 -3.60 -11.35 24.58
CA GLU A 451 -4.82 -10.54 24.53
C GLU A 451 -5.79 -11.02 23.43
N GLN A 452 -5.33 -11.90 22.53
CA GLN A 452 -6.05 -12.35 21.34
C GLN A 452 -6.58 -11.15 20.51
N ALA A 453 -5.78 -10.08 20.43
CA ALA A 453 -6.13 -8.85 19.76
C ALA A 453 -4.89 -8.18 19.16
N TYR A 454 -5.10 -7.30 18.20
CA TYR A 454 -4.05 -6.47 17.65
C TYR A 454 -3.85 -5.21 18.51
N GLN A 455 -2.59 -4.79 18.65
CA GLN A 455 -2.18 -3.52 19.23
C GLN A 455 -1.56 -2.64 18.16
N ALA A 456 -1.84 -1.33 18.16
CA ALA A 456 -1.27 -0.36 17.23
C ALA A 456 -0.28 0.57 17.96
N ASN A 457 0.99 0.17 18.00
CA ASN A 457 2.07 0.91 18.66
C ASN A 457 2.54 2.07 17.77
N ASN A 458 3.00 3.16 18.37
CA ASN A 458 3.62 4.27 17.63
C ASN A 458 5.13 4.06 17.54
N ILE A 459 5.64 3.68 16.36
CA ILE A 459 7.06 3.45 16.13
C ILE A 459 7.81 4.73 15.72
N SER A 460 7.12 5.78 15.29
CA SER A 460 7.67 7.10 15.00
C SER A 460 7.76 8.03 16.21
N LEU A 461 7.51 7.53 17.43
CA LEU A 461 7.39 8.36 18.64
C LEU A 461 8.63 9.23 18.93
N LEU A 462 9.81 8.76 18.55
CA LEU A 462 11.06 9.51 18.75
C LEU A 462 11.30 10.61 17.73
N SER A 463 10.59 10.55 16.57
CA SER A 463 10.82 11.42 15.41
C SER A 463 9.53 11.91 14.73
N PRO A 464 8.45 12.24 15.46
CA PRO A 464 7.17 12.56 14.83
C PRO A 464 7.22 13.80 13.95
N HIS A 465 8.14 14.73 14.18
CA HIS A 465 8.33 15.95 13.41
C HIS A 465 8.84 15.72 11.97
N LEU A 466 9.29 14.50 11.67
CA LEU A 466 9.67 14.08 10.33
C LEU A 466 8.47 13.59 9.51
N MET A 467 7.40 13.18 10.18
CA MET A 467 6.15 12.77 9.55
C MET A 467 5.33 14.01 9.18
N ARG A 468 5.52 14.50 7.96
CA ARG A 468 4.93 15.76 7.47
C ARG A 468 3.80 15.49 6.49
N ASP A 469 2.78 14.79 7.00
CA ASP A 469 1.60 14.43 6.22
C ASP A 469 1.91 13.60 4.97
N PRO A 470 2.44 12.37 5.11
CA PRO A 470 2.84 11.52 4.00
C PRO A 470 1.73 11.32 2.95
N VAL A 471 2.09 11.38 1.67
CA VAL A 471 1.19 11.24 0.51
C VAL A 471 1.47 9.96 -0.30
N ASP A 472 2.65 9.36 -0.13
CA ASP A 472 2.99 8.06 -0.69
C ASP A 472 3.90 7.28 0.25
N PHE A 473 3.86 5.94 0.15
CA PHE A 473 4.55 5.04 1.06
C PHE A 473 4.97 3.75 0.35
N ALA A 474 6.26 3.40 0.43
CA ALA A 474 6.80 2.18 -0.14
C ALA A 474 7.81 1.51 0.81
N LEU A 475 7.91 0.20 0.73
CA LEU A 475 8.81 -0.63 1.53
C LEU A 475 9.83 -1.33 0.64
N ARG A 476 11.12 -1.12 0.88
CA ARG A 476 12.22 -1.94 0.38
C ARG A 476 12.59 -2.97 1.45
N ARG A 477 12.40 -4.24 1.14
CA ARG A 477 12.75 -5.33 2.04
C ARG A 477 14.24 -5.63 1.99
N SER A 478 14.78 -6.03 3.14
CA SER A 478 16.15 -6.52 3.22
C SER A 478 16.33 -7.81 2.42
N THR A 479 17.46 -7.93 1.73
CA THR A 479 17.79 -9.09 0.89
C THR A 479 18.93 -9.92 1.45
N SER A 480 19.56 -9.43 2.50
CA SER A 480 20.66 -10.13 3.18
C SER A 480 20.60 -9.92 4.69
N THR A 481 21.31 -10.76 5.43
CA THR A 481 21.44 -10.66 6.89
C THR A 481 22.19 -9.41 7.37
N THR A 482 22.83 -8.68 6.46
CA THR A 482 23.57 -7.45 6.73
C THR A 482 22.84 -6.19 6.26
N ASP A 483 21.67 -6.35 5.67
CA ASP A 483 20.77 -5.29 5.20
C ASP A 483 19.60 -5.08 6.18
N ALA A 484 18.86 -4.01 6.01
CA ALA A 484 17.68 -3.66 6.80
C ALA A 484 16.48 -3.39 5.89
N ASP A 485 15.30 -3.41 6.47
CA ASP A 485 14.11 -2.92 5.80
C ASP A 485 14.12 -1.38 5.83
N TYR A 486 13.83 -0.79 4.68
CA TYR A 486 13.71 0.67 4.54
C TYR A 486 12.33 1.04 4.04
N GLU A 487 11.67 1.89 4.80
CA GLU A 487 10.38 2.45 4.47
C GLU A 487 10.56 3.90 4.01
N PHE A 488 10.06 4.20 2.83
CA PHE A 488 10.13 5.51 2.20
C PHE A 488 8.75 6.16 2.23
N MET A 489 8.64 7.31 2.87
CA MET A 489 7.39 8.08 2.98
C MET A 489 7.60 9.44 2.34
N VAL A 490 6.91 9.68 1.25
CA VAL A 490 6.89 10.99 0.58
C VAL A 490 5.97 11.91 1.35
N ASN A 491 6.48 13.02 1.86
CA ASN A 491 5.71 14.02 2.60
C ASN A 491 5.03 15.02 1.65
N SER A 492 3.94 15.62 2.10
CA SER A 492 3.19 16.64 1.34
C SER A 492 3.98 17.92 1.05
N ASP A 493 5.07 18.17 1.79
CA ASP A 493 5.99 19.29 1.57
C ASP A 493 7.13 18.99 0.56
N GLY A 494 7.04 17.86 -0.16
CA GLY A 494 8.05 17.43 -1.14
C GLY A 494 9.31 16.82 -0.53
N THR A 495 9.41 16.70 0.79
CA THR A 495 10.50 15.97 1.46
C THR A 495 10.19 14.49 1.54
N MET A 496 11.17 13.66 1.88
CA MET A 496 11.00 12.23 2.10
C MET A 496 11.50 11.83 3.48
N THR A 497 10.65 11.17 4.25
CA THR A 497 11.05 10.51 5.49
C THR A 497 11.47 9.09 5.19
N VAL A 498 12.66 8.71 5.62
CA VAL A 498 13.19 7.34 5.44
C VAL A 498 13.34 6.69 6.81
N PHE A 499 12.68 5.57 6.97
CA PHE A 499 12.72 4.76 8.19
C PHE A 499 13.49 3.48 7.95
N CYS A 500 14.60 3.30 8.67
CA CYS A 500 15.40 2.08 8.68
C CYS A 500 14.99 1.26 9.89
N THR A 501 14.57 0.02 9.68
CA THR A 501 14.18 -0.89 10.76
C THR A 501 14.89 -2.23 10.65
N LEU A 502 15.41 -2.68 11.80
CA LEU A 502 15.99 -4.01 11.98
C LEU A 502 15.80 -4.42 13.44
N ARG A 503 14.73 -5.15 13.74
CA ARG A 503 14.33 -5.50 15.12
C ARG A 503 15.42 -6.24 15.88
N THR A 504 16.13 -7.15 15.22
CA THR A 504 17.20 -7.96 15.84
C THR A 504 18.38 -7.14 16.35
N GLN A 505 18.56 -5.91 15.85
CA GLN A 505 19.62 -4.98 16.24
C GLN A 505 19.07 -3.72 16.95
N GLU A 506 17.77 -3.69 17.27
CA GLU A 506 17.09 -2.53 17.84
C GLU A 506 17.27 -1.25 17.00
N VAL A 507 17.38 -1.39 15.68
CA VAL A 507 17.45 -0.24 14.77
C VAL A 507 16.04 0.24 14.46
N ASN A 508 15.76 1.51 14.79
CA ASN A 508 14.51 2.21 14.49
C ASN A 508 14.84 3.67 14.19
N ALA A 509 15.41 3.92 13.02
CA ALA A 509 16.02 5.20 12.68
C ALA A 509 15.23 5.92 11.60
N MET A 510 14.68 7.09 11.92
CA MET A 510 14.08 7.99 10.94
C MET A 510 15.06 9.09 10.54
N THR A 511 15.11 9.39 9.25
CA THR A 511 15.90 10.47 8.66
C THR A 511 15.05 11.24 7.66
N LEU A 512 15.44 12.48 7.35
CA LEU A 512 14.75 13.29 6.35
C LEU A 512 15.64 13.56 5.15
N TRP A 513 15.10 13.31 3.95
CA TRP A 513 15.75 13.61 2.68
C TRP A 513 15.07 14.79 1.99
N LYS A 514 15.89 15.62 1.37
CA LYS A 514 15.47 16.75 0.53
C LYS A 514 16.24 16.68 -0.79
N THR A 515 15.57 16.93 -1.89
CA THR A 515 16.17 17.00 -3.24
C THR A 515 16.03 18.40 -3.82
N ALA A 516 16.70 18.69 -4.90
CA ALA A 516 16.47 19.91 -5.69
C ALA A 516 15.14 19.77 -6.47
N GLY A 517 14.04 19.99 -5.80
CA GLY A 517 12.67 19.76 -6.23
C GLY A 517 11.84 19.07 -5.16
N ASP A 518 10.70 18.48 -5.54
CA ASP A 518 9.75 17.84 -4.65
C ASP A 518 9.57 16.37 -5.01
N TYR A 519 9.78 15.47 -4.04
CA TYR A 519 9.35 14.08 -4.19
C TYR A 519 7.83 14.03 -4.28
N MET A 520 7.29 13.32 -5.26
CA MET A 520 5.86 13.17 -5.49
C MET A 520 5.35 11.75 -5.24
N ALA A 521 6.11 10.75 -5.65
CA ALA A 521 5.78 9.34 -5.45
C ALA A 521 7.03 8.50 -5.27
N VAL A 522 6.86 7.35 -4.62
CA VAL A 522 7.90 6.34 -4.44
C VAL A 522 7.38 4.96 -4.77
N GLY A 523 8.17 4.18 -5.50
CA GLY A 523 7.86 2.79 -5.80
C GLY A 523 9.10 1.92 -5.60
N VAL A 524 8.89 0.69 -5.18
CA VAL A 524 9.97 -0.29 -5.00
C VAL A 524 9.66 -1.50 -5.85
N VAL A 525 10.64 -1.92 -6.66
CA VAL A 525 10.55 -3.13 -7.48
C VAL A 525 11.70 -4.04 -7.07
N LEU A 526 11.40 -5.10 -6.35
CA LEU A 526 12.40 -5.94 -5.66
C LEU A 526 13.25 -5.12 -4.67
N GLU A 527 14.49 -4.83 -5.03
CA GLU A 527 15.47 -4.06 -4.23
C GLU A 527 15.63 -2.62 -4.72
N GLU A 528 15.15 -2.34 -5.92
CA GLU A 528 15.33 -1.09 -6.62
C GLU A 528 14.26 -0.07 -6.20
N VAL A 529 14.69 1.10 -5.80
CA VAL A 529 13.81 2.20 -5.37
C VAL A 529 13.69 3.22 -6.49
N TYR A 530 12.47 3.59 -6.83
CA TYR A 530 12.16 4.57 -7.86
C TYR A 530 11.40 5.73 -7.26
N PHE A 531 11.65 6.91 -7.78
CA PHE A 531 11.02 8.16 -7.36
C PHE A 531 10.35 8.84 -8.56
N ALA A 532 9.19 9.45 -8.34
CA ALA A 532 8.72 10.52 -9.18
C ALA A 532 9.07 11.84 -8.49
N VAL A 533 9.81 12.71 -9.17
CA VAL A 533 10.32 13.97 -8.60
C VAL A 533 9.94 15.13 -9.52
N LYS A 534 9.28 16.13 -8.94
CA LYS A 534 9.02 17.39 -9.63
C LYS A 534 10.23 18.30 -9.47
N ARG A 535 10.75 18.82 -10.57
CA ARG A 535 11.93 19.69 -10.61
C ARG A 535 11.66 20.92 -11.45
N GLU A 536 12.24 22.04 -11.05
CA GLU A 536 12.30 23.25 -11.89
C GLU A 536 13.55 23.17 -12.76
N VAL A 537 13.36 23.18 -14.08
CA VAL A 537 14.42 23.13 -15.09
C VAL A 537 14.14 24.23 -16.10
N ASP A 538 15.10 25.11 -16.35
CA ASP A 538 14.97 26.27 -17.25
C ASP A 538 13.68 27.11 -16.97
N GLY A 539 13.35 27.29 -15.68
CA GLY A 539 12.19 28.07 -15.23
C GLY A 539 10.83 27.41 -15.48
N ALA A 540 10.81 26.13 -15.82
CA ALA A 540 9.58 25.34 -15.99
C ALA A 540 9.58 24.12 -15.06
N ASP A 541 8.39 23.73 -14.59
CA ASP A 541 8.22 22.50 -13.81
C ASP A 541 8.25 21.28 -14.74
N HIS A 542 9.04 20.26 -14.37
CA HIS A 542 9.13 18.96 -15.02
C HIS A 542 8.98 17.86 -13.98
N THR A 543 8.39 16.75 -14.36
CA THR A 543 8.31 15.56 -13.48
C THR A 543 9.15 14.44 -14.07
N PHE A 544 10.13 13.96 -13.30
CA PHE A 544 11.05 12.91 -13.72
C PHE A 544 10.83 11.62 -12.93
N ILE A 545 10.92 10.49 -13.60
CA ILE A 545 11.08 9.17 -12.97
C ILE A 545 12.58 8.94 -12.80
N GLU A 546 13.00 8.75 -11.57
CA GLU A 546 14.39 8.55 -11.18
C GLU A 546 14.53 7.25 -10.40
N LYS A 547 15.69 6.63 -10.49
CA LYS A 547 16.04 5.43 -9.74
C LYS A 547 17.11 5.74 -8.72
N MET A 548 16.96 5.29 -7.49
CA MET A 548 18.01 5.37 -6.48
C MET A 548 19.26 4.61 -6.95
N ASP A 549 20.42 5.25 -6.87
CA ASP A 549 21.69 4.67 -7.30
C ASP A 549 22.77 4.94 -6.25
N GLU A 550 23.31 3.88 -5.66
CA GLU A 550 24.34 3.95 -4.60
C GLU A 550 25.71 4.44 -5.12
N ASP A 551 25.92 4.36 -6.43
CA ASP A 551 27.18 4.82 -7.05
C ASP A 551 27.12 6.30 -7.44
N LEU A 552 25.92 6.87 -7.54
CA LEU A 552 25.73 8.30 -7.77
C LEU A 552 25.76 9.10 -6.47
N THR A 553 26.38 10.28 -6.54
CA THR A 553 26.40 11.27 -5.46
C THR A 553 25.70 12.58 -5.85
N VAL A 554 24.99 12.57 -6.95
CA VAL A 554 24.16 13.66 -7.48
C VAL A 554 22.73 13.18 -7.70
N ASP A 555 21.75 14.07 -7.76
CA ASP A 555 20.36 13.78 -8.09
C ASP A 555 20.10 13.96 -9.59
N CYS A 556 19.12 13.20 -10.12
CA CYS A 556 18.71 13.26 -11.52
C CYS A 556 19.91 13.09 -12.48
N GLY A 557 20.87 12.26 -12.06
CA GLY A 557 22.19 12.17 -12.70
C GLY A 557 22.22 11.17 -13.85
N LEU A 558 23.25 11.36 -14.68
CA LEU A 558 23.69 10.38 -15.69
C LEU A 558 25.18 10.13 -15.53
N THR A 559 25.62 9.00 -16.06
CA THR A 559 27.02 8.59 -16.09
C THR A 559 27.45 8.29 -17.53
N GLY A 560 28.74 8.42 -17.80
CA GLY A 560 29.30 7.99 -19.09
C GLY A 560 30.76 7.65 -18.99
N GLY A 561 31.35 7.17 -20.08
CA GLY A 561 32.74 6.79 -20.17
C GLY A 561 33.68 7.99 -20.40
N ALA A 562 34.93 7.72 -20.80
CA ALA A 562 35.93 8.73 -21.12
C ALA A 562 35.44 9.74 -22.19
N GLY A 563 35.77 11.03 -22.01
CA GLY A 563 35.37 12.07 -22.96
C GLY A 563 35.64 13.48 -22.47
N SER A 564 35.46 14.47 -23.35
CA SER A 564 35.63 15.89 -23.06
C SER A 564 34.32 16.60 -22.71
N SER A 565 33.19 15.91 -22.80
CA SER A 565 31.86 16.42 -22.46
C SER A 565 30.94 15.31 -22.08
N GLY A 566 29.88 15.63 -21.32
CA GLY A 566 28.76 14.75 -21.02
C GLY A 566 27.44 15.36 -21.48
N THR A 567 26.41 14.56 -21.70
CA THR A 567 25.10 15.07 -22.09
C THR A 567 24.07 14.65 -21.07
N VAL A 568 23.37 15.61 -20.49
CA VAL A 568 22.22 15.50 -19.59
C VAL A 568 21.04 16.23 -20.24
N ALA A 569 20.54 15.69 -21.34
CA ALA A 569 19.56 16.35 -22.20
C ALA A 569 18.25 16.78 -21.49
N HIS A 570 17.95 16.16 -20.35
CA HIS A 570 16.79 16.45 -19.50
C HIS A 570 17.03 17.65 -18.55
N LEU A 571 18.24 18.22 -18.50
CA LEU A 571 18.61 19.37 -17.67
C LEU A 571 19.25 20.46 -18.54
N PRO A 572 18.50 21.09 -19.49
CA PRO A 572 19.02 22.23 -20.27
C PRO A 572 19.16 23.48 -19.37
N GLU A 573 20.08 24.38 -19.74
CA GLU A 573 20.31 25.70 -19.11
C GLU A 573 20.37 25.66 -17.57
N THR A 574 20.78 24.51 -17.01
CA THR A 574 20.74 24.22 -15.57
C THR A 574 22.16 24.10 -15.00
N GLU A 575 22.37 24.57 -13.77
CA GLU A 575 23.64 24.39 -13.05
C GLU A 575 23.84 22.91 -12.69
N ILE A 576 24.89 22.32 -13.26
CA ILE A 576 25.22 20.89 -13.13
C ILE A 576 26.46 20.70 -12.28
N GLU A 577 26.35 19.90 -11.23
CA GLU A 577 27.49 19.36 -10.52
C GLU A 577 27.99 18.09 -11.24
N HIS A 578 29.29 18.03 -11.47
CA HIS A 578 29.87 16.88 -12.18
C HIS A 578 31.19 16.42 -11.57
N LEU A 579 31.42 15.13 -11.69
CA LEU A 579 32.61 14.43 -11.25
C LEU A 579 33.29 13.82 -12.46
N LEU A 580 34.58 13.97 -12.58
CA LEU A 580 35.44 13.35 -13.61
C LEU A 580 36.43 12.40 -12.93
N ASP A 581 36.39 11.12 -13.27
CA ASP A 581 37.22 10.08 -12.64
C ASP A 581 37.07 10.05 -11.10
N GLY A 582 35.87 10.36 -10.57
CA GLY A 582 35.58 10.50 -9.14
C GLY A 582 36.14 11.75 -8.47
N ILE A 583 36.58 12.77 -9.24
CA ILE A 583 37.02 14.06 -8.75
C ILE A 583 35.92 15.10 -9.04
N ILE A 584 35.44 15.74 -7.99
CA ILE A 584 34.44 16.82 -8.12
C ILE A 584 35.06 18.01 -8.85
N GLN A 585 34.33 18.54 -9.81
CA GLN A 585 34.71 19.74 -10.58
C GLN A 585 33.87 20.94 -10.14
N GLN A 586 34.23 22.13 -10.63
CA GLN A 586 33.38 23.30 -10.44
C GLN A 586 32.09 23.12 -11.24
N ALA A 587 30.94 23.44 -10.60
CA ALA A 587 29.66 23.38 -11.28
C ALA A 587 29.65 24.27 -12.54
N VAL A 588 28.98 23.80 -13.59
CA VAL A 588 28.83 24.53 -14.85
C VAL A 588 27.38 24.48 -15.30
N THR A 589 26.95 25.53 -16.01
CA THR A 589 25.62 25.51 -16.64
C THR A 589 25.67 24.67 -17.91
N SER A 590 24.75 23.73 -18.04
CA SER A 590 24.56 22.94 -19.28
C SER A 590 24.12 23.85 -20.43
N SER A 591 24.33 23.42 -21.66
CA SER A 591 23.78 24.11 -22.81
C SER A 591 22.28 23.86 -22.98
N ASP A 592 21.62 24.58 -23.92
CA ASP A 592 20.24 24.34 -24.35
C ASP A 592 19.97 22.87 -24.77
N ALA A 593 20.98 22.17 -25.26
CA ALA A 593 20.92 20.74 -25.55
C ALA A 593 21.33 19.84 -24.36
N GLY A 594 21.52 20.40 -23.16
CA GLY A 594 21.97 19.67 -21.99
C GLY A 594 23.42 19.19 -22.05
N VAL A 595 24.29 19.81 -22.87
CA VAL A 595 25.71 19.43 -22.95
C VAL A 595 26.50 20.13 -21.85
N VAL A 596 27.21 19.33 -21.06
CA VAL A 596 28.15 19.75 -20.03
C VAL A 596 29.58 19.66 -20.59
N THR A 597 30.25 20.78 -20.81
CA THR A 597 31.64 20.82 -21.27
C THR A 597 32.58 20.68 -20.08
N PHE A 598 33.42 19.68 -20.10
CA PHE A 598 34.34 19.41 -18.99
C PHE A 598 35.56 20.36 -19.01
N SER A 599 36.05 20.70 -17.81
CA SER A 599 37.28 21.51 -17.64
C SER A 599 38.54 20.76 -18.05
N ARG A 600 38.50 19.42 -18.07
CA ARG A 600 39.50 18.49 -18.55
C ARG A 600 38.79 17.24 -19.10
N ASP A 601 39.48 16.43 -19.89
CA ASP A 601 38.92 15.16 -20.32
C ASP A 601 38.74 14.19 -19.15
N ALA A 602 37.61 13.50 -19.08
CA ALA A 602 37.43 12.33 -18.24
C ALA A 602 38.28 11.18 -18.83
N ALA A 603 39.12 10.59 -18.02
CA ALA A 603 40.00 9.51 -18.47
C ALA A 603 39.29 8.17 -18.45
N THR A 604 38.38 7.93 -17.52
CA THR A 604 37.64 6.68 -17.32
C THR A 604 36.16 6.88 -17.35
N ASP A 605 35.63 7.77 -16.52
CA ASP A 605 34.21 7.94 -16.30
C ASP A 605 33.84 9.40 -15.88
N TRP A 606 32.58 9.73 -16.06
CA TRP A 606 32.00 10.96 -15.53
C TRP A 606 30.62 10.69 -14.93
N GLN A 607 30.26 11.50 -13.95
CA GLN A 607 28.91 11.66 -13.40
C GLN A 607 28.50 13.12 -13.53
N ALA A 608 27.26 13.39 -13.93
CA ALA A 608 26.73 14.74 -14.02
C ALA A 608 25.25 14.76 -13.64
N GLY A 609 24.84 15.74 -12.83
CA GLY A 609 23.46 15.86 -12.35
C GLY A 609 23.29 17.06 -11.43
N LEU A 610 22.19 17.10 -10.71
CA LEU A 610 21.87 18.15 -9.75
C LEU A 610 22.57 17.88 -8.41
N ARG A 611 23.10 18.94 -7.81
CA ARG A 611 23.59 18.88 -6.44
C ARG A 611 22.46 18.59 -5.47
N PHE A 612 22.71 17.81 -4.42
CA PHE A 612 21.72 17.62 -3.36
C PHE A 612 21.29 18.96 -2.77
N ALA A 613 19.99 19.15 -2.58
CA ALA A 613 19.48 20.32 -1.91
C ALA A 613 20.00 20.41 -0.48
N VAL A 614 20.16 21.65 0.00
CA VAL A 614 20.46 21.89 1.40
C VAL A 614 19.29 21.44 2.26
N PRO A 615 19.48 20.48 3.18
CA PRO A 615 18.37 19.88 3.90
C PRO A 615 17.96 20.64 5.17
N ASP A 616 18.76 21.63 5.60
CA ASP A 616 18.56 22.38 6.85
C ASP A 616 19.05 23.82 6.70
N ASP A 617 18.16 24.77 6.92
CA ASP A 617 18.44 26.21 6.74
C ASP A 617 19.45 26.77 7.75
N ASP A 618 19.59 26.13 8.93
CA ASP A 618 20.62 26.49 9.92
C ASP A 618 22.04 26.15 9.43
N TYR A 619 22.15 25.29 8.41
CA TYR A 619 23.44 24.82 7.85
C TYR A 619 23.47 24.93 6.32
N PRO A 620 23.36 26.15 5.77
CA PRO A 620 23.12 26.40 4.34
C PRO A 620 24.24 25.93 3.39
N ASN A 621 25.39 25.57 3.94
CA ASN A 621 26.51 25.08 3.14
C ASN A 621 26.63 23.56 3.09
N LEU A 622 25.81 22.81 3.89
CA LEU A 622 25.89 21.36 3.97
C LEU A 622 24.78 20.70 3.15
N ILE A 623 25.16 19.78 2.26
CA ILE A 623 24.23 19.00 1.46
C ILE A 623 23.73 17.74 2.19
N TRP A 624 24.46 17.32 3.20
CA TRP A 624 24.03 16.34 4.18
C TRP A 624 24.66 16.66 5.53
N LEU A 625 24.00 16.28 6.61
CA LEU A 625 24.52 16.55 7.96
C LEU A 625 24.00 15.57 9.01
N VAL A 626 24.83 15.42 10.03
CA VAL A 626 24.52 14.78 11.30
C VAL A 626 24.93 15.69 12.43
N LYS A 627 23.99 16.09 13.27
CA LYS A 627 24.26 16.88 14.48
C LYS A 627 24.02 15.99 15.69
N THR A 628 24.99 15.94 16.62
CA THR A 628 24.80 15.19 17.87
C THR A 628 23.85 15.91 18.80
N LEU A 629 23.15 15.18 19.64
CA LEU A 629 22.37 15.77 20.72
C LEU A 629 23.24 16.54 21.71
N PRO A 630 22.70 17.55 22.41
CA PRO A 630 23.39 18.24 23.51
C PRO A 630 23.89 17.26 24.58
N ILE A 631 25.05 17.55 25.15
CA ILE A 631 25.58 16.73 26.24
C ILE A 631 24.92 17.13 27.55
N GLU A 632 24.12 16.26 28.10
CA GLU A 632 23.53 16.42 29.42
C GLU A 632 24.14 15.41 30.38
N VAL A 633 24.89 15.90 31.37
CA VAL A 633 25.55 15.07 32.39
C VAL A 633 25.37 15.68 33.77
N GLU A 634 25.27 14.82 34.78
CA GLU A 634 25.38 15.24 36.16
C GLU A 634 26.86 15.42 36.53
N LEU A 635 27.17 16.58 37.04
CA LEU A 635 28.50 16.92 37.54
C LEU A 635 28.47 16.83 39.09
N PRO A 636 29.65 16.70 39.74
CA PRO A 636 29.71 16.67 41.20
C PRO A 636 29.09 17.88 41.90
N ASP A 637 29.03 19.02 41.17
CA ASP A 637 28.52 20.31 41.64
C ASP A 637 27.13 20.67 41.01
N GLY A 638 26.43 19.72 40.40
CA GLY A 638 25.05 19.86 39.87
C GLY A 638 24.95 19.58 38.38
N ALA A 639 23.77 19.83 37.83
CA ALA A 639 23.47 19.58 36.41
C ALA A 639 24.31 20.44 35.46
N SER A 640 24.57 19.91 34.28
CA SER A 640 25.26 20.64 33.17
C SER A 640 24.34 21.59 32.42
N LEU A 641 23.03 21.48 32.56
CA LEU A 641 22.04 22.32 31.90
C LEU A 641 22.23 23.80 32.27
N GLY A 642 22.27 24.68 31.29
CA GLY A 642 22.47 26.11 31.48
C GLY A 642 23.94 26.53 31.64
N ARG A 643 24.91 25.62 31.64
CA ARG A 643 26.35 25.93 31.64
C ARG A 643 26.92 25.99 30.23
N LYS A 644 27.83 26.94 30.00
CA LYS A 644 28.57 26.98 28.75
C LYS A 644 29.54 25.82 28.66
N ARG A 645 29.62 25.24 27.47
CA ARG A 645 30.42 24.07 27.14
C ARG A 645 31.34 24.34 25.98
N ARG A 646 32.45 23.64 25.92
CA ARG A 646 33.40 23.71 24.80
C ARG A 646 33.84 22.32 24.41
N VAL A 647 33.59 21.93 23.15
CA VAL A 647 34.16 20.71 22.57
C VAL A 647 35.68 20.92 22.37
N VAL A 648 36.47 20.12 23.04
CA VAL A 648 37.94 20.24 23.06
C VAL A 648 38.57 19.40 21.95
N ASN A 649 38.15 18.17 21.82
CA ASN A 649 38.61 17.24 20.80
C ASN A 649 37.51 16.27 20.40
N VAL A 650 37.55 15.82 19.17
CA VAL A 650 36.67 14.76 18.63
C VAL A 650 37.54 13.71 17.98
N SER A 651 37.25 12.47 18.27
CA SER A 651 37.82 11.29 17.60
C SER A 651 36.63 10.58 16.91
N MET A 652 36.71 10.45 15.59
CA MET A 652 35.64 9.81 14.83
C MET A 652 36.16 8.60 14.06
N ARG A 653 35.39 7.56 14.04
CA ARG A 653 35.63 6.37 13.20
C ARG A 653 34.85 6.52 11.91
N LEU A 654 35.58 6.52 10.81
CA LEU A 654 35.08 6.74 9.46
C LEU A 654 35.27 5.47 8.62
N HIS A 655 34.41 5.28 7.66
CA HIS A 655 34.52 4.23 6.65
C HIS A 655 34.32 4.82 5.25
N ASN A 656 35.23 4.53 4.33
CA ASN A 656 35.11 4.94 2.92
C ASN A 656 34.73 6.42 2.72
N THR A 657 35.36 7.34 3.48
CA THR A 657 35.02 8.76 3.52
C THR A 657 36.02 9.59 2.73
N SER A 658 35.53 10.38 1.76
CA SER A 658 36.33 11.25 0.89
C SER A 658 36.25 12.73 1.22
N ALA A 659 35.10 13.16 1.81
CA ALA A 659 34.89 14.55 2.22
C ALA A 659 34.06 14.59 3.52
N LEU A 660 34.50 15.45 4.45
CA LEU A 660 33.75 15.69 5.69
C LEU A 660 34.17 17.06 6.26
N THR A 661 33.21 17.78 6.78
CA THR A 661 33.40 18.97 7.59
C THR A 661 32.97 18.70 9.03
N MET A 662 33.53 19.40 9.97
CA MET A 662 33.12 19.35 11.36
C MET A 662 33.00 20.76 11.91
N ASN A 663 31.79 21.13 12.36
CA ASN A 663 31.49 22.47 12.86
C ASN A 663 32.02 23.59 11.91
N GLY A 664 31.80 23.43 10.59
CA GLY A 664 32.22 24.34 9.53
C GLY A 664 33.71 24.26 9.15
N LYS A 665 34.51 23.38 9.77
CA LYS A 665 35.91 23.17 9.40
C LYS A 665 36.06 21.93 8.54
N VAL A 666 36.73 22.10 7.40
CA VAL A 666 37.06 20.98 6.49
C VAL A 666 38.08 20.06 7.15
N ILE A 667 37.80 18.77 7.12
CA ILE A 667 38.72 17.73 7.60
C ILE A 667 39.61 17.30 6.44
N PRO A 668 40.96 17.44 6.52
CA PRO A 668 41.83 17.02 5.43
C PRO A 668 41.92 15.49 5.34
N PHE A 669 41.63 14.97 4.17
CA PHE A 669 41.82 13.55 3.82
C PHE A 669 43.02 13.33 2.91
N GLN A 670 43.39 14.33 2.10
CA GLN A 670 44.59 14.29 1.28
C GLN A 670 45.86 14.49 2.13
N GLN A 671 46.91 13.77 1.79
CA GLN A 671 48.24 13.97 2.35
C GLN A 671 49.07 14.84 1.39
N PHE A 672 49.93 15.68 1.93
CA PHE A 672 50.88 16.43 1.11
C PHE A 672 51.90 15.49 0.47
N GLY A 673 52.10 15.58 -0.83
CA GLY A 673 53.03 14.76 -1.60
C GLY A 673 53.19 15.28 -3.02
N GLU A 674 54.09 14.71 -3.77
CA GLU A 674 54.22 14.95 -5.20
C GLU A 674 53.03 14.36 -5.96
N ASN A 675 52.49 15.05 -6.96
CA ASN A 675 51.36 14.63 -7.84
C ASN A 675 49.97 14.59 -7.20
N LEU A 676 49.59 15.63 -6.44
CA LEU A 676 48.23 15.74 -5.85
C LEU A 676 47.19 16.43 -6.76
N LEU A 677 47.63 17.10 -7.80
CA LEU A 677 46.76 17.76 -8.77
C LEU A 677 46.06 16.72 -9.62
N ASP A 678 44.75 16.88 -9.80
CA ASP A 678 43.91 16.02 -10.60
C ASP A 678 43.88 14.54 -10.17
N GLN A 679 44.11 14.26 -8.89
CA GLN A 679 44.02 12.92 -8.31
C GLN A 679 42.76 12.76 -7.46
N LYS A 680 42.10 11.63 -7.62
CA LYS A 680 40.99 11.25 -6.76
C LYS A 680 41.40 11.18 -5.30
N VAL A 681 40.60 11.77 -4.41
CA VAL A 681 40.80 11.60 -2.96
C VAL A 681 40.63 10.14 -2.61
N THR A 682 41.70 9.51 -2.12
CA THR A 682 41.59 8.10 -1.66
C THR A 682 40.64 8.04 -0.48
N PRO A 683 39.56 7.24 -0.58
CA PRO A 683 38.60 7.10 0.52
C PRO A 683 39.28 6.62 1.80
N PHE A 684 39.02 7.32 2.90
CA PHE A 684 39.64 7.05 4.18
C PHE A 684 38.81 6.09 5.01
N THR A 685 39.43 5.05 5.51
CA THR A 685 38.86 4.15 6.54
C THR A 685 39.77 4.12 7.75
N GLY A 686 39.25 4.48 8.94
CA GLY A 686 40.06 4.54 10.15
C GLY A 686 39.56 5.59 11.15
N VAL A 687 40.44 6.01 12.04
CA VAL A 687 40.10 7.00 13.07
C VAL A 687 40.81 8.35 12.76
N LYS A 688 40.00 9.42 12.73
CA LYS A 688 40.49 10.80 12.66
C LYS A 688 40.34 11.47 14.00
N HIS A 689 41.42 12.21 14.43
CA HIS A 689 41.43 13.00 15.65
C HIS A 689 41.51 14.46 15.30
N ILE A 690 40.57 15.26 15.77
CA ILE A 690 40.48 16.68 15.52
C ILE A 690 40.51 17.44 16.86
N ARG A 691 41.34 18.47 16.96
CA ARG A 691 41.54 19.25 18.17
C ARG A 691 41.27 20.75 17.91
N GLY A 692 40.99 21.51 18.97
CA GLY A 692 40.92 22.95 18.91
C GLY A 692 39.66 23.51 18.22
N LEU A 693 38.54 22.92 18.43
CA LEU A 693 37.40 23.02 17.58
C LEU A 693 36.42 24.11 17.86
N LEU A 694 36.31 24.79 18.92
CA LEU A 694 35.27 25.82 19.05
C LEU A 694 35.36 26.70 20.29
N GLY A 695 34.66 27.84 20.18
CA GLY A 695 34.26 28.65 21.31
C GLY A 695 33.31 27.96 22.27
N TRP A 696 32.95 28.66 23.32
CA TRP A 696 31.98 28.23 24.31
C TRP A 696 30.57 28.45 23.78
N ASN A 697 29.72 27.39 23.87
CA ASN A 697 28.29 27.45 23.59
C ASN A 697 27.49 26.73 24.69
N TYR A 698 26.18 26.68 24.60
CA TYR A 698 25.32 26.01 25.59
C TYR A 698 25.04 24.57 25.25
N ASP A 699 25.18 24.15 24.00
CA ASP A 699 24.75 22.81 23.53
C ASP A 699 25.88 21.78 23.64
N GLY A 700 27.12 22.17 23.31
CA GLY A 700 28.27 21.25 23.25
C GLY A 700 28.13 20.18 22.17
N SER A 701 27.23 20.39 21.20
CA SER A 701 26.99 19.47 20.09
C SER A 701 28.06 19.50 19.01
N VAL A 702 28.20 18.45 18.25
CA VAL A 702 29.09 18.32 17.10
C VAL A 702 28.28 18.20 15.85
N VAL A 703 28.53 19.04 14.86
CA VAL A 703 27.93 18.99 13.53
C VAL A 703 28.93 18.41 12.56
N LEU A 704 28.56 17.31 11.92
CA LEU A 704 29.31 16.62 10.89
C LEU A 704 28.50 16.64 9.58
N GLY A 705 29.16 16.80 8.44
CA GLY A 705 28.49 16.85 7.14
C GLY A 705 29.47 17.19 6.04
N SER A 706 28.97 17.42 4.85
CA SER A 706 29.80 17.87 3.72
C SER A 706 29.06 18.87 2.85
N ASP A 707 29.81 19.76 2.25
CA ASP A 707 29.40 20.69 1.18
C ASP A 707 29.61 20.08 -0.22
N LYS A 708 30.11 18.84 -0.28
CA LYS A 708 30.52 18.16 -1.52
C LYS A 708 29.81 16.87 -1.72
N SER A 709 29.41 16.58 -2.95
CA SER A 709 28.77 15.33 -3.40
C SER A 709 29.81 14.20 -3.49
N LEU A 710 30.35 13.82 -2.35
CA LEU A 710 31.32 12.72 -2.21
C LEU A 710 30.89 11.77 -1.08
N LYS A 711 31.24 10.49 -1.21
CA LYS A 711 30.90 9.45 -0.22
C LYS A 711 31.49 9.80 1.15
N GLY A 712 30.69 9.61 2.20
CA GLY A 712 31.08 9.80 3.59
C GLY A 712 30.24 8.97 4.53
N THR A 713 30.90 8.16 5.37
CA THR A 713 30.25 7.30 6.36
C THR A 713 30.90 7.47 7.73
N ILE A 714 30.07 7.73 8.74
CA ILE A 714 30.46 7.91 10.14
C ILE A 714 29.93 6.70 10.91
N LEU A 715 30.87 5.91 11.47
CA LEU A 715 30.49 4.73 12.26
C LEU A 715 30.26 5.07 13.75
N GLY A 716 30.95 6.08 14.26
CA GLY A 716 30.82 6.53 15.63
C GLY A 716 31.83 7.58 15.98
N LEU A 717 31.62 8.24 17.11
CA LEU A 717 32.49 9.32 17.58
C LEU A 717 32.66 9.33 19.09
N SER A 718 33.83 9.79 19.53
CA SER A 718 34.10 10.12 20.93
C SER A 718 34.57 11.55 21.01
N TYR A 719 34.03 12.31 21.93
CA TYR A 719 34.40 13.71 22.09
C TYR A 719 34.56 14.10 23.55
N ALA A 720 35.51 15.00 23.81
CA ALA A 720 35.76 15.56 25.09
C ALA A 720 35.21 16.98 25.16
N VAL A 721 34.44 17.26 26.18
CA VAL A 721 33.83 18.56 26.43
C VAL A 721 34.33 19.10 27.75
N SER A 722 34.73 20.35 27.74
CA SER A 722 35.01 21.14 28.96
C SER A 722 33.76 21.93 29.33
N ILE A 723 33.31 21.81 30.57
CA ILE A 723 32.12 22.46 31.11
C ILE A 723 32.55 23.45 32.20
#